data_ee5d935c077b798e3f03e67de00d4076
#
_entry.id   ee5d935c077b798e3f03e67de00d4076
#
_cell.length_a   1.000
_cell.length_b   1.000
_cell.length_c   1.000
_cell.angle_alpha   90.00
_cell.angle_beta   90.00
_cell.angle_gamma   90.00
#
_symmetry.space_group_name_H-M   'P 1'
#
loop_
_entity.id
_entity.type
_entity.pdbx_description
1 polymer ?
#
loop_
_entity_poly.entity_id
_entity_poly.type
_entity_poly.pdbx_seq_one_letter_code
_entity_poly.pdbx_strand_id
1 'polypeptide(L)'
;GKKSTYSASFSSFSQDGTVGGIKSNFQRYTGKANYSVNPIEGLDINASLLYSNTYRRTLPENSIGSLLYNAINMPSNLPVYDENGDFTRAVDQPIEVVNPLKQKFLAINRTQADRYSTVFGLKYSILPQLSVQANYQGNYTEVRGRYYGPISDYGVEGIFSDKVFDAQTAGYNEPLDIYRDYTVDLLVNYEDTFAEKHNVKVTLGNSIFRTYQDGYGSIGFNMPVITDIRDANLADAESTQPIFINRSNRLSDSRLLSYFARLRYDYDGKYLLTAVLRRDGSSNFGPGNKFGYFPSASAGWVVSEESFLENNSIIDFLKLRGSFGILGNDRIGSFRFVSLMNGEGVYTFGGNQLVYGTATGALSNPNIQWEEQESFNVGLDLRLLNNKVNMTFEYYKRTTRNLLLVVESSSLLGTAAPGSGNPFANAGTIENKGFEFEFGYQDTFFNDLDFGLNYNFSTLENNVLVVDNQIGYVLGGGFGIGNFEGPSRMEAGYPIGYFYGLKTNGIFQTLDEVDAHASQRALGADAVPGDFRYVDQDNNGVIDENDRTYIGDPIPDITMGLNLSLDYKQFDFKAYAFASLGGDIVRNYERYGKLTNRPSYVLDRWHGPGTSNTTPRVTTAANPNTRFSDFYVEDGSFVRVQNMQLGYTLDNQFLDIESFRLYMSVNNAFTFTKYKGFDPTTSSGAPIGGGFDQGFYPNPRTFSLGVNIKF
;
A
#
# COMPACT_ATOMS: atom_id res chain seq x y z
N GLY A 1 -5.63 35.99 -21.97
CA GLY A 1 -6.49 37.14 -22.26
C GLY A 1 -7.53 37.37 -21.16
N LYS A 2 -8.24 38.50 -21.15
CA LYS A 2 -9.23 38.84 -20.11
C LYS A 2 -10.38 37.80 -19.95
N LYS A 3 -10.62 36.98 -20.99
CA LYS A 3 -11.73 36.00 -21.02
C LYS A 3 -11.28 34.53 -21.10
N SER A 4 -9.99 34.29 -21.25
CA SER A 4 -9.48 32.89 -21.32
C SER A 4 -8.06 32.78 -20.78
N THR A 5 -7.79 31.63 -20.17
CA THR A 5 -6.47 31.21 -19.70
C THR A 5 -6.13 29.84 -20.28
N TYR A 6 -4.87 29.61 -20.58
CA TYR A 6 -4.38 28.31 -21.01
C TYR A 6 -3.03 28.03 -20.39
N SER A 7 -2.75 26.76 -20.20
CA SER A 7 -1.42 26.30 -19.83
C SER A 7 -1.12 24.99 -20.55
N ALA A 8 0.13 24.81 -20.92
CA ALA A 8 0.64 23.54 -21.43
C ALA A 8 1.94 23.20 -20.72
N SER A 9 2.13 21.93 -20.41
CA SER A 9 3.36 21.44 -19.81
C SER A 9 3.77 20.10 -20.40
N PHE A 10 5.07 19.87 -20.41
CA PHE A 10 5.66 18.59 -20.78
C PHE A 10 6.67 18.20 -19.70
N SER A 11 6.69 16.93 -19.35
CA SER A 11 7.69 16.36 -18.44
C SER A 11 8.24 15.06 -18.98
N SER A 12 9.52 14.83 -18.75
CA SER A 12 10.21 13.57 -19.03
C SER A 12 10.90 13.10 -17.75
N PHE A 13 10.75 11.85 -17.43
CA PHE A 13 11.37 11.22 -16.26
C PHE A 13 11.97 9.88 -16.68
N SER A 14 13.20 9.62 -16.24
CA SER A 14 13.86 8.32 -16.43
C SER A 14 14.62 7.95 -15.17
N GLN A 15 14.49 6.70 -14.75
CA GLN A 15 15.13 6.18 -13.55
C GLN A 15 15.52 4.72 -13.75
N ASP A 16 16.77 4.40 -13.43
CA ASP A 16 17.23 3.02 -13.30
C ASP A 16 17.04 2.51 -11.88
N GLY A 17 16.69 1.25 -11.71
CA GLY A 17 16.58 0.62 -10.41
C GLY A 17 17.95 0.49 -9.73
N THR A 18 17.97 0.56 -8.40
CA THR A 18 19.18 0.34 -7.58
C THR A 18 19.72 -1.08 -7.75
N VAL A 19 18.84 -2.04 -8.02
CA VAL A 19 19.19 -3.43 -8.34
C VAL A 19 18.79 -3.70 -9.77
N GLY A 20 19.73 -4.23 -10.57
CA GLY A 20 19.48 -4.63 -11.96
C GLY A 20 19.88 -3.60 -13.02
N GLY A 21 20.03 -2.32 -12.69
CA GLY A 21 20.35 -1.26 -13.65
C GLY A 21 19.33 -1.20 -14.78
N ILE A 22 19.76 -1.26 -16.04
CA ILE A 22 18.89 -1.20 -17.24
C ILE A 22 17.82 -2.30 -17.33
N LYS A 23 17.96 -3.40 -16.58
CA LYS A 23 16.95 -4.47 -16.45
C LYS A 23 15.82 -4.11 -15.48
N SER A 24 16.03 -3.05 -14.69
CA SER A 24 15.03 -2.44 -13.80
C SER A 24 15.00 -0.95 -14.10
N ASN A 25 14.16 -0.53 -15.04
CA ASN A 25 14.12 0.84 -15.55
C ASN A 25 12.69 1.32 -15.68
N PHE A 26 12.48 2.59 -15.36
CA PHE A 26 11.21 3.28 -15.55
C PHE A 26 11.42 4.57 -16.31
N GLN A 27 10.62 4.79 -17.36
CA GLN A 27 10.59 6.01 -18.13
C GLN A 27 9.16 6.51 -18.25
N ARG A 28 8.95 7.81 -18.13
CA ARG A 28 7.64 8.44 -18.27
C ARG A 28 7.73 9.75 -19.01
N TYR A 29 6.86 9.91 -19.99
CA TYR A 29 6.62 11.16 -20.71
C TYR A 29 5.21 11.61 -20.40
N THR A 30 5.02 12.87 -20.01
CA THR A 30 3.70 13.40 -19.67
C THR A 30 3.52 14.74 -20.35
N GLY A 31 2.44 14.88 -21.11
CA GLY A 31 1.95 16.13 -21.66
C GLY A 31 0.63 16.51 -21.00
N LYS A 32 0.48 17.75 -20.57
CA LYS A 32 -0.76 18.28 -20.01
C LYS A 32 -1.12 19.61 -20.65
N ALA A 33 -2.39 19.78 -21.01
CA ALA A 33 -2.96 21.03 -21.48
C ALA A 33 -4.20 21.37 -20.66
N ASN A 34 -4.32 22.61 -20.23
CA ASN A 34 -5.50 23.13 -19.56
C ASN A 34 -5.98 24.36 -20.31
N TYR A 35 -7.29 24.50 -20.37
CA TYR A 35 -7.97 25.65 -20.98
C TYR A 35 -9.16 26.05 -20.13
N SER A 36 -9.32 27.33 -19.86
CA SER A 36 -10.45 27.89 -19.16
C SER A 36 -10.92 29.12 -19.91
N VAL A 37 -12.22 29.25 -20.12
CA VAL A 37 -12.80 30.38 -20.87
C VAL A 37 -14.17 30.76 -20.30
N ASN A 38 -14.42 32.08 -20.29
CA ASN A 38 -15.71 32.68 -19.97
C ASN A 38 -16.25 33.34 -21.27
N PRO A 39 -16.91 32.55 -22.15
CA PRO A 39 -17.31 33.06 -23.47
C PRO A 39 -18.42 34.11 -23.39
N ILE A 40 -19.32 33.95 -22.44
CA ILE A 40 -20.43 34.87 -22.11
C ILE A 40 -20.49 35.05 -20.59
N GLU A 41 -21.14 36.10 -20.13
CA GLU A 41 -21.35 36.37 -18.73
C GLU A 41 -22.08 35.19 -18.06
N GLY A 42 -21.57 34.76 -16.91
CA GLY A 42 -22.09 33.66 -16.14
C GLY A 42 -21.75 32.26 -16.61
N LEU A 43 -21.07 32.08 -17.78
CA LEU A 43 -20.67 30.77 -18.30
C LEU A 43 -19.17 30.57 -18.17
N ASP A 44 -18.78 29.58 -17.34
CA ASP A 44 -17.40 29.11 -17.18
C ASP A 44 -17.24 27.74 -17.83
N ILE A 45 -16.25 27.59 -18.69
CA ILE A 45 -15.88 26.33 -19.34
C ILE A 45 -14.43 26.02 -19.01
N ASN A 46 -14.19 24.83 -18.47
CA ASN A 46 -12.86 24.33 -18.13
C ASN A 46 -12.63 23.00 -18.83
N ALA A 47 -11.46 22.87 -19.46
CA ALA A 47 -11.02 21.62 -20.07
C ALA A 47 -9.58 21.31 -19.66
N SER A 48 -9.30 20.07 -19.35
CA SER A 48 -7.95 19.56 -19.09
C SER A 48 -7.76 18.23 -19.81
N LEU A 49 -6.64 18.11 -20.50
CA LEU A 49 -6.21 16.87 -21.14
C LEU A 49 -4.81 16.54 -20.61
N LEU A 50 -4.64 15.31 -20.13
CA LEU A 50 -3.36 14.74 -19.75
C LEU A 50 -3.13 13.47 -20.55
N TYR A 51 -1.97 13.39 -21.19
CA TYR A 51 -1.45 12.17 -21.77
C TYR A 51 -0.19 11.76 -21.04
N SER A 52 -0.09 10.49 -20.67
CA SER A 52 1.10 9.93 -20.06
C SER A 52 1.44 8.60 -20.74
N ASN A 53 2.67 8.49 -21.22
CA ASN A 53 3.25 7.27 -21.74
C ASN A 53 4.33 6.79 -20.78
N THR A 54 4.29 5.51 -20.36
CA THR A 54 5.25 4.91 -19.46
C THR A 54 5.85 3.65 -20.07
N TYR A 55 7.15 3.45 -19.83
CA TYR A 55 7.86 2.21 -20.11
C TYR A 55 8.49 1.71 -18.83
N ARG A 56 8.30 0.42 -18.53
CA ARG A 56 8.83 -0.22 -17.34
C ARG A 56 9.47 -1.56 -17.71
N ARG A 57 10.67 -1.81 -17.16
CA ARG A 57 11.30 -3.13 -17.07
C ARG A 57 11.39 -3.50 -15.61
N THR A 58 11.16 -4.75 -15.26
CA THR A 58 11.13 -5.22 -13.88
C THR A 58 11.96 -6.47 -13.70
N LEU A 59 12.42 -6.64 -12.47
CA LEU A 59 12.97 -7.89 -11.96
C LEU A 59 11.98 -8.49 -10.97
N PRO A 60 12.01 -9.80 -10.70
CA PRO A 60 11.27 -10.38 -9.58
C PRO A 60 11.67 -9.68 -8.27
N GLU A 61 10.72 -9.09 -7.58
CA GLU A 61 10.95 -8.27 -6.38
C GLU A 61 9.87 -8.48 -5.32
N ASN A 62 10.19 -8.09 -4.08
CA ASN A 62 9.22 -8.00 -2.98
C ASN A 62 8.52 -9.32 -2.61
N SER A 63 9.20 -10.46 -2.79
CA SER A 63 8.65 -11.77 -2.45
C SER A 63 9.75 -12.78 -2.14
N ILE A 64 9.35 -13.88 -1.52
CA ILE A 64 10.18 -15.09 -1.42
C ILE A 64 10.54 -15.53 -2.84
N GLY A 65 11.83 -15.76 -3.10
CA GLY A 65 12.35 -16.10 -4.42
C GLY A 65 12.68 -14.89 -5.30
N SER A 66 12.51 -13.68 -4.82
CA SER A 66 12.98 -12.47 -5.50
C SER A 66 14.50 -12.43 -5.63
N LEU A 67 15.00 -11.54 -6.47
CA LEU A 67 16.44 -11.41 -6.71
C LEU A 67 17.22 -11.05 -5.43
N LEU A 68 16.69 -10.14 -4.61
CA LEU A 68 17.31 -9.76 -3.33
C LEU A 68 17.23 -10.91 -2.31
N TYR A 69 16.09 -11.59 -2.21
CA TYR A 69 15.93 -12.78 -1.39
C TYR A 69 16.97 -13.87 -1.75
N ASN A 70 17.13 -14.17 -3.04
CA ASN A 70 18.12 -15.13 -3.50
C ASN A 70 19.56 -14.65 -3.18
N ALA A 71 19.86 -13.36 -3.36
CA ALA A 71 21.19 -12.81 -3.07
C ALA A 71 21.56 -12.89 -1.58
N ILE A 72 20.59 -12.69 -0.68
CA ILE A 72 20.81 -12.80 0.78
C ILE A 72 21.09 -14.26 1.17
N ASN A 73 20.38 -15.20 0.58
CA ASN A 73 20.39 -16.61 0.97
C ASN A 73 21.39 -17.47 0.18
N MET A 74 22.00 -16.95 -0.91
CA MET A 74 22.95 -17.70 -1.71
C MET A 74 24.23 -17.99 -0.91
N PRO A 75 24.67 -19.26 -0.79
CA PRO A 75 25.89 -19.61 -0.10
C PRO A 75 27.12 -18.94 -0.72
N SER A 76 27.99 -18.38 0.11
CA SER A 76 29.21 -17.67 -0.33
C SER A 76 30.27 -18.58 -0.92
N ASN A 77 30.18 -19.89 -0.73
CA ASN A 77 31.05 -20.89 -1.31
C ASN A 77 30.66 -21.32 -2.74
N LEU A 78 29.54 -20.85 -3.26
CA LEU A 78 29.14 -21.06 -4.64
C LEU A 78 29.64 -19.89 -5.50
N PRO A 79 30.52 -20.14 -6.50
CA PRO A 79 30.95 -19.09 -7.42
C PRO A 79 29.77 -18.64 -8.30
N VAL A 80 29.88 -17.45 -8.87
CA VAL A 80 28.84 -16.92 -9.79
C VAL A 80 28.81 -17.70 -11.10
N TYR A 81 29.98 -18.06 -11.59
CA TYR A 81 30.21 -18.84 -12.84
C TYR A 81 30.93 -20.11 -12.51
N ASP A 82 30.63 -21.18 -13.24
CA ASP A 82 31.35 -22.43 -13.21
C ASP A 82 32.66 -22.37 -14.03
N GLU A 83 33.38 -23.51 -14.11
CA GLU A 83 34.65 -23.63 -14.85
C GLU A 83 34.50 -23.41 -16.38
N ASN A 84 33.27 -23.56 -16.89
CA ASN A 84 32.97 -23.36 -18.32
C ASN A 84 32.55 -21.90 -18.62
N GLY A 85 32.38 -21.05 -17.58
CA GLY A 85 31.90 -19.70 -17.71
C GLY A 85 30.38 -19.57 -17.72
N ASP A 86 29.66 -20.66 -17.47
CA ASP A 86 28.20 -20.65 -17.31
C ASP A 86 27.80 -20.26 -15.87
N PHE A 87 26.57 -19.72 -15.68
CA PHE A 87 26.07 -19.45 -14.38
C PHE A 87 25.98 -20.70 -13.51
N THR A 88 26.65 -20.70 -12.36
CA THR A 88 26.64 -21.82 -11.43
C THR A 88 25.23 -22.26 -11.09
N ARG A 89 24.98 -23.56 -11.13
CA ARG A 89 23.75 -24.22 -10.70
C ARG A 89 23.94 -24.80 -9.31
N ALA A 90 22.90 -24.79 -8.51
CA ALA A 90 22.89 -25.36 -7.16
C ALA A 90 22.61 -26.90 -7.19
N VAL A 91 23.25 -27.62 -8.10
CA VAL A 91 23.09 -29.07 -8.24
C VAL A 91 23.67 -29.76 -7.00
N ASP A 92 23.00 -30.81 -6.54
CA ASP A 92 23.43 -31.65 -5.41
C ASP A 92 23.53 -30.90 -4.06
N GLN A 93 23.00 -29.71 -3.96
CA GLN A 93 22.94 -28.99 -2.69
C GLN A 93 21.49 -28.86 -2.19
N PRO A 94 21.22 -29.11 -0.92
CA PRO A 94 19.87 -28.98 -0.35
C PRO A 94 19.54 -27.51 -0.07
N ILE A 95 19.66 -26.66 -1.08
CA ILE A 95 19.36 -25.24 -1.03
C ILE A 95 18.16 -24.92 -1.92
N GLU A 96 17.36 -23.95 -1.49
CA GLU A 96 16.16 -23.50 -2.19
C GLU A 96 16.35 -22.10 -2.80
N VAL A 97 17.59 -21.75 -3.13
CA VAL A 97 17.91 -20.45 -3.72
C VAL A 97 18.58 -20.64 -5.08
N VAL A 98 18.33 -19.72 -5.98
CA VAL A 98 18.88 -19.75 -7.33
C VAL A 98 19.89 -18.62 -7.51
N ASN A 99 20.81 -18.81 -8.48
CA ASN A 99 21.81 -17.79 -8.78
C ASN A 99 21.13 -16.46 -9.17
N PRO A 100 21.26 -15.38 -8.35
CA PRO A 100 20.55 -14.12 -8.57
C PRO A 100 21.03 -13.40 -9.84
N LEU A 101 22.29 -13.58 -10.26
CA LEU A 101 22.80 -12.99 -11.50
C LEU A 101 22.25 -13.70 -12.73
N LYS A 102 22.05 -15.03 -12.68
CA LYS A 102 21.33 -15.77 -13.71
C LYS A 102 19.87 -15.29 -13.80
N GLN A 103 19.18 -15.16 -12.66
CA GLN A 103 17.82 -14.65 -12.60
C GLN A 103 17.70 -13.25 -13.23
N LYS A 104 18.62 -12.34 -12.89
CA LYS A 104 18.72 -11.02 -13.53
C LYS A 104 18.96 -11.10 -15.02
N PHE A 105 19.88 -11.98 -15.47
CA PHE A 105 20.22 -12.16 -16.89
C PHE A 105 19.01 -12.62 -17.70
N LEU A 106 18.25 -13.56 -17.17
CA LEU A 106 17.06 -14.14 -17.81
C LEU A 106 15.83 -13.23 -17.79
N ALA A 107 15.82 -12.15 -17.00
CA ALA A 107 14.71 -11.21 -16.97
C ALA A 107 14.66 -10.36 -18.26
N ILE A 108 13.78 -10.74 -19.19
CA ILE A 108 13.57 -10.07 -20.48
C ILE A 108 12.10 -9.69 -20.59
N ASN A 109 11.79 -8.46 -20.17
CA ASN A 109 10.42 -7.98 -20.15
C ASN A 109 10.32 -6.48 -20.41
N ARG A 110 9.12 -6.04 -20.77
CA ARG A 110 8.77 -4.63 -20.91
C ARG A 110 7.25 -4.47 -20.74
N THR A 111 6.86 -3.50 -19.95
CA THR A 111 5.48 -3.03 -19.88
C THR A 111 5.42 -1.60 -20.38
N GLN A 112 4.48 -1.33 -21.27
CA GLN A 112 4.17 0.01 -21.74
C GLN A 112 2.74 0.35 -21.33
N ALA A 113 2.53 1.55 -20.79
CA ALA A 113 1.17 2.03 -20.53
C ALA A 113 0.98 3.42 -21.14
N ASP A 114 -0.10 3.55 -21.91
CA ASP A 114 -0.58 4.81 -22.49
C ASP A 114 -1.85 5.22 -21.76
N ARG A 115 -1.81 6.36 -21.07
CA ARG A 115 -2.92 6.89 -20.29
C ARG A 115 -3.37 8.24 -20.82
N TYR A 116 -4.68 8.35 -21.07
CA TYR A 116 -5.38 9.59 -21.40
C TYR A 116 -6.33 9.92 -20.26
N SER A 117 -6.22 11.14 -19.71
CA SER A 117 -7.14 11.63 -18.70
C SER A 117 -7.73 12.96 -19.18
N THR A 118 -9.05 13.03 -19.18
CA THR A 118 -9.79 14.21 -19.65
C THR A 118 -10.70 14.69 -18.54
N VAL A 119 -10.66 15.99 -18.29
CA VAL A 119 -11.61 16.68 -17.41
C VAL A 119 -12.29 17.77 -18.21
N PHE A 120 -13.60 17.82 -18.17
CA PHE A 120 -14.40 18.88 -18.77
C PHE A 120 -15.42 19.37 -17.75
N GLY A 121 -15.42 20.66 -17.48
CA GLY A 121 -16.34 21.32 -16.55
C GLY A 121 -17.08 22.46 -17.24
N LEU A 122 -18.37 22.52 -17.00
CA LEU A 122 -19.24 23.59 -17.43
C LEU A 122 -20.01 24.09 -16.22
N LYS A 123 -19.90 25.38 -15.92
CA LYS A 123 -20.68 26.04 -14.87
C LYS A 123 -21.41 27.22 -15.47
N TYR A 124 -22.73 27.28 -15.22
CA TYR A 124 -23.56 28.39 -15.64
C TYR A 124 -24.25 29.04 -14.44
N SER A 125 -23.98 30.31 -14.21
CA SER A 125 -24.63 31.14 -13.19
C SER A 125 -25.92 31.69 -13.77
N ILE A 126 -27.05 31.08 -13.39
CA ILE A 126 -28.39 31.49 -13.84
C ILE A 126 -28.78 32.81 -13.18
N LEU A 127 -28.43 32.94 -11.90
CA LEU A 127 -28.55 34.13 -11.06
C LEU A 127 -27.26 34.31 -10.28
N PRO A 128 -26.98 35.48 -9.70
CA PRO A 128 -25.82 35.65 -8.83
C PRO A 128 -25.74 34.60 -7.73
N GLN A 129 -26.89 34.17 -7.18
CA GLN A 129 -27.01 33.19 -6.10
C GLN A 129 -27.16 31.75 -6.59
N LEU A 130 -27.56 31.51 -7.86
CA LEU A 130 -27.91 30.19 -8.36
C LEU A 130 -27.03 29.78 -9.56
N SER A 131 -26.30 28.66 -9.43
CA SER A 131 -25.54 28.10 -10.52
C SER A 131 -25.83 26.62 -10.72
N VAL A 132 -25.73 26.18 -11.98
CA VAL A 132 -25.71 24.76 -12.36
C VAL A 132 -24.34 24.42 -12.87
N GLN A 133 -23.86 23.21 -12.57
CA GLN A 133 -22.55 22.73 -12.98
C GLN A 133 -22.63 21.30 -13.49
N ALA A 134 -21.96 21.03 -14.59
CA ALA A 134 -21.76 19.67 -15.10
C ALA A 134 -20.26 19.41 -15.22
N ASN A 135 -19.77 18.34 -14.62
CA ASN A 135 -18.39 17.90 -14.74
C ASN A 135 -18.35 16.50 -15.36
N TYR A 136 -17.42 16.33 -16.26
CA TYR A 136 -17.04 15.04 -16.81
C TYR A 136 -15.56 14.80 -16.52
N GLN A 137 -15.22 13.66 -15.95
CA GLN A 137 -13.88 13.16 -15.84
C GLN A 137 -13.81 11.76 -16.43
N GLY A 138 -12.88 11.53 -17.36
CA GLY A 138 -12.70 10.22 -17.98
C GLY A 138 -11.24 9.85 -18.06
N ASN A 139 -10.94 8.56 -17.83
CA ASN A 139 -9.63 7.98 -18.02
C ASN A 139 -9.74 6.79 -18.98
N TYR A 140 -8.78 6.71 -19.88
CA TYR A 140 -8.53 5.56 -20.72
C TYR A 140 -7.06 5.18 -20.55
N THR A 141 -6.81 3.91 -20.20
CA THR A 141 -5.45 3.41 -20.05
C THR A 141 -5.33 2.10 -20.80
N GLU A 142 -4.35 2.02 -21.68
CA GLU A 142 -3.94 0.81 -22.37
C GLU A 142 -2.58 0.37 -21.80
N VAL A 143 -2.51 -0.87 -21.31
CA VAL A 143 -1.30 -1.47 -20.76
C VAL A 143 -0.92 -2.68 -21.60
N ARG A 144 0.22 -2.60 -22.27
CA ARG A 144 0.80 -3.68 -23.07
C ARG A 144 2.02 -4.26 -22.37
N GLY A 145 1.93 -5.54 -22.00
CA GLY A 145 3.06 -6.32 -21.49
C GLY A 145 3.78 -7.06 -22.61
N ARG A 146 5.08 -7.28 -22.45
CA ARG A 146 5.90 -8.20 -23.22
C ARG A 146 6.83 -8.91 -22.29
N TYR A 147 6.73 -10.23 -22.21
CA TYR A 147 7.47 -11.06 -21.29
C TYR A 147 8.03 -12.27 -22.06
N TYR A 148 9.34 -12.41 -22.09
CA TYR A 148 10.02 -13.57 -22.65
C TYR A 148 10.64 -14.39 -21.52
N GLY A 149 10.28 -15.67 -21.45
CA GLY A 149 10.84 -16.66 -20.56
C GLY A 149 11.75 -17.61 -21.35
N PRO A 150 13.08 -17.46 -21.29
CA PRO A 150 14.00 -18.43 -21.92
C PRO A 150 13.95 -19.75 -21.16
N ILE A 151 14.43 -20.82 -21.82
CA ILE A 151 14.68 -22.09 -21.14
C ILE A 151 15.65 -21.84 -19.99
N SER A 152 15.27 -22.25 -18.80
CA SER A 152 16.06 -22.02 -17.60
C SER A 152 16.20 -23.28 -16.76
N ASP A 153 17.44 -23.63 -16.47
CA ASP A 153 17.81 -24.69 -15.54
C ASP A 153 18.62 -24.07 -14.40
N TYR A 154 18.04 -24.01 -13.24
CA TYR A 154 18.70 -23.48 -12.04
C TYR A 154 19.40 -24.59 -11.23
N GLY A 155 19.25 -25.86 -11.62
CA GLY A 155 19.81 -27.00 -10.91
C GLY A 155 19.06 -27.41 -9.65
N VAL A 156 17.92 -26.78 -9.38
CA VAL A 156 17.04 -27.08 -8.21
C VAL A 156 15.68 -27.50 -8.74
N GLU A 157 15.29 -28.73 -8.47
CA GLU A 157 14.03 -29.30 -8.97
C GLU A 157 12.83 -28.56 -8.36
N GLY A 158 11.91 -28.09 -9.20
CA GLY A 158 10.64 -27.50 -8.79
C GLY A 158 10.70 -26.07 -8.24
N ILE A 159 11.87 -25.43 -8.17
CA ILE A 159 12.00 -24.07 -7.64
C ILE A 159 12.24 -23.09 -8.81
N PHE A 160 11.30 -22.13 -8.95
CA PHE A 160 11.40 -20.95 -9.82
C PHE A 160 11.62 -21.22 -11.32
N SER A 161 11.02 -22.27 -11.86
CA SER A 161 10.55 -22.11 -13.22
C SER A 161 9.51 -21.00 -13.19
N ASP A 162 9.66 -19.98 -14.01
CA ASP A 162 8.57 -19.01 -14.19
C ASP A 162 7.31 -19.83 -14.50
N LYS A 163 6.31 -19.81 -13.60
CA LYS A 163 5.12 -20.66 -13.71
C LYS A 163 4.27 -20.36 -14.96
N VAL A 164 4.62 -19.32 -15.69
CA VAL A 164 3.99 -18.91 -16.93
C VAL A 164 4.48 -19.79 -18.11
N PHE A 165 5.70 -20.31 -18.04
CA PHE A 165 6.32 -21.10 -19.10
C PHE A 165 6.86 -22.41 -18.54
N ASP A 166 6.65 -23.48 -19.27
CA ASP A 166 7.31 -24.74 -18.99
C ASP A 166 8.83 -24.50 -18.98
N ALA A 167 9.52 -24.98 -17.93
CA ALA A 167 10.96 -24.81 -17.79
C ALA A 167 11.77 -25.44 -18.96
N GLN A 168 11.13 -26.28 -19.79
CA GLN A 168 11.73 -26.93 -20.96
C GLN A 168 11.42 -26.21 -22.29
N THR A 169 10.56 -25.19 -22.28
CA THR A 169 10.15 -24.43 -23.47
C THR A 169 10.38 -22.95 -23.29
N ALA A 170 11.01 -22.30 -24.26
CA ALA A 170 11.06 -20.84 -24.30
C ALA A 170 9.68 -20.27 -24.67
N GLY A 171 9.17 -19.33 -23.93
CA GLY A 171 7.86 -18.75 -24.15
C GLY A 171 7.87 -17.23 -24.23
N TYR A 172 6.91 -16.68 -24.96
CA TYR A 172 6.67 -15.24 -25.06
C TYR A 172 5.20 -14.92 -24.82
N ASN A 173 4.95 -14.01 -23.88
CA ASN A 173 3.63 -13.58 -23.48
C ASN A 173 3.42 -12.09 -23.83
N GLU A 174 2.34 -11.78 -24.56
CA GLU A 174 1.98 -10.41 -24.92
C GLU A 174 0.54 -10.11 -24.48
N PRO A 175 0.32 -9.74 -23.19
CA PRO A 175 -0.97 -9.29 -22.70
C PRO A 175 -1.25 -7.82 -23.07
N LEU A 176 -2.51 -7.51 -23.30
CA LEU A 176 -3.05 -6.17 -23.46
C LEU A 176 -4.24 -5.98 -22.54
N ASP A 177 -4.13 -5.05 -21.58
CA ASP A 177 -5.20 -4.66 -20.68
C ASP A 177 -5.67 -3.24 -21.00
N ILE A 178 -6.97 -3.06 -21.05
CA ILE A 178 -7.64 -1.78 -21.34
C ILE A 178 -8.51 -1.42 -20.15
N TYR A 179 -8.23 -0.29 -19.52
CA TYR A 179 -9.00 0.26 -18.39
C TYR A 179 -9.73 1.50 -18.85
N ARG A 180 -10.99 1.60 -18.52
CA ARG A 180 -11.84 2.78 -18.81
C ARG A 180 -12.63 3.10 -17.56
N ASP A 181 -12.54 4.33 -17.12
CA ASP A 181 -13.40 4.86 -16.07
C ASP A 181 -13.87 6.26 -16.41
N TYR A 182 -15.04 6.61 -15.91
CA TYR A 182 -15.54 7.96 -16.00
C TYR A 182 -16.45 8.32 -14.83
N THR A 183 -16.45 9.61 -14.52
CA THR A 183 -17.38 10.23 -13.57
C THR A 183 -18.12 11.36 -14.28
N VAL A 184 -19.43 11.44 -14.06
CA VAL A 184 -20.28 12.57 -14.46
C VAL A 184 -20.94 13.11 -13.22
N ASP A 185 -20.72 14.39 -12.91
CA ASP A 185 -21.35 15.09 -11.81
C ASP A 185 -22.27 16.18 -12.35
N LEU A 186 -23.49 16.24 -11.83
CA LEU A 186 -24.45 17.31 -12.07
C LEU A 186 -24.75 17.97 -10.73
N LEU A 187 -24.50 19.28 -10.61
CA LEU A 187 -24.61 20.05 -9.38
C LEU A 187 -25.51 21.24 -9.58
N VAL A 188 -26.33 21.52 -8.59
CA VAL A 188 -27.06 22.78 -8.43
C VAL A 188 -26.59 23.42 -7.15
N ASN A 189 -26.08 24.64 -7.22
CA ASN A 189 -25.59 25.39 -6.08
C ASN A 189 -26.42 26.65 -5.90
N TYR A 190 -26.90 26.86 -4.69
CA TYR A 190 -27.50 28.11 -4.24
C TYR A 190 -26.66 28.67 -3.10
N GLU A 191 -26.30 29.94 -3.18
CA GLU A 191 -25.49 30.64 -2.17
C GLU A 191 -26.00 32.07 -2.02
N ASP A 192 -26.40 32.44 -0.80
CA ASP A 192 -26.89 33.76 -0.52
C ASP A 192 -26.61 34.19 0.94
N THR A 193 -26.58 35.51 1.15
CA THR A 193 -26.41 36.09 2.47
C THR A 193 -27.66 36.87 2.87
N PHE A 194 -28.36 36.41 3.91
CA PHE A 194 -29.56 37.04 4.41
C PHE A 194 -29.23 37.93 5.63
N ALA A 195 -29.84 39.08 5.69
CA ALA A 195 -29.66 40.07 6.78
C ALA A 195 -28.18 40.35 7.10
N GLU A 196 -27.32 40.30 6.09
CA GLU A 196 -25.84 40.55 6.15
C GLU A 196 -25.05 39.58 7.06
N LYS A 197 -25.72 38.62 7.72
CA LYS A 197 -25.11 37.75 8.73
C LYS A 197 -25.37 36.26 8.53
N HIS A 198 -26.38 35.90 7.77
CA HIS A 198 -26.77 34.50 7.58
C HIS A 198 -26.29 34.02 6.19
N ASN A 199 -25.11 33.47 6.13
CA ASN A 199 -24.60 32.89 4.90
C ASN A 199 -25.09 31.45 4.74
N VAL A 200 -25.86 31.19 3.69
CA VAL A 200 -26.43 29.86 3.39
C VAL A 200 -25.92 29.40 2.03
N LYS A 201 -25.35 28.20 2.03
CA LYS A 201 -24.98 27.52 0.77
C LYS A 201 -25.60 26.14 0.74
N VAL A 202 -26.39 25.88 -0.31
CA VAL A 202 -27.00 24.57 -0.58
C VAL A 202 -26.43 24.01 -1.87
N THR A 203 -25.96 22.78 -1.83
CA THR A 203 -25.57 22.03 -3.02
C THR A 203 -26.41 20.77 -3.13
N LEU A 204 -27.09 20.60 -4.26
CA LEU A 204 -27.72 19.34 -4.63
C LEU A 204 -26.91 18.70 -5.76
N GLY A 205 -26.63 17.43 -5.65
CA GLY A 205 -25.77 16.73 -6.60
C GLY A 205 -26.26 15.36 -6.98
N ASN A 206 -25.94 14.99 -8.22
CA ASN A 206 -26.02 13.64 -8.73
C ASN A 206 -24.65 13.29 -9.32
N SER A 207 -24.12 12.11 -9.02
CA SER A 207 -22.85 11.61 -9.55
C SER A 207 -23.03 10.21 -10.08
N ILE A 208 -22.48 9.95 -11.26
CA ILE A 208 -22.44 8.63 -11.89
C ILE A 208 -20.97 8.28 -12.10
N PHE A 209 -20.52 7.19 -11.49
CA PHE A 209 -19.20 6.62 -11.72
C PHE A 209 -19.34 5.24 -12.37
N ARG A 210 -18.47 4.96 -13.33
CA ARG A 210 -18.33 3.63 -13.91
C ARG A 210 -16.87 3.32 -14.16
N THR A 211 -16.46 2.13 -13.82
CA THR A 211 -15.17 1.55 -14.21
C THR A 211 -15.37 0.26 -14.98
N TYR A 212 -14.56 0.08 -16.01
CA TYR A 212 -14.62 -1.09 -16.88
C TYR A 212 -13.20 -1.49 -17.28
N GLN A 213 -12.92 -2.79 -17.20
CA GLN A 213 -11.66 -3.37 -17.64
C GLN A 213 -11.92 -4.45 -18.69
N ASP A 214 -11.08 -4.49 -19.70
CA ASP A 214 -11.05 -5.52 -20.74
C ASP A 214 -9.59 -5.92 -20.98
N GLY A 215 -9.36 -7.16 -21.43
CA GLY A 215 -8.02 -7.63 -21.66
C GLY A 215 -7.99 -8.87 -22.54
N TYR A 216 -6.95 -8.98 -23.35
CA TYR A 216 -6.67 -10.13 -24.18
C TYR A 216 -5.15 -10.26 -24.38
N GLY A 217 -4.71 -11.42 -24.86
CA GLY A 217 -3.30 -11.64 -25.13
C GLY A 217 -3.07 -13.01 -25.76
N SER A 218 -1.81 -13.29 -26.04
CA SER A 218 -1.37 -14.58 -26.55
C SER A 218 -0.04 -14.99 -25.95
N ILE A 219 0.16 -16.30 -25.79
CA ILE A 219 1.44 -16.91 -25.47
C ILE A 219 1.95 -17.63 -26.70
N GLY A 220 3.22 -17.40 -27.06
CA GLY A 220 3.96 -18.19 -28.03
C GLY A 220 4.91 -19.14 -27.33
N PHE A 221 5.04 -20.36 -27.85
CA PHE A 221 5.91 -21.41 -27.32
C PHE A 221 7.01 -21.76 -28.32
N ASN A 222 8.10 -22.36 -27.83
CA ASN A 222 9.28 -22.71 -28.57
C ASN A 222 9.84 -21.53 -29.38
N MET A 223 9.97 -20.40 -28.66
CA MET A 223 10.55 -19.19 -29.23
C MET A 223 12.06 -19.35 -29.53
N PRO A 224 12.60 -18.68 -30.55
CA PRO A 224 14.03 -18.55 -30.72
C PRO A 224 14.68 -17.84 -29.55
N VAL A 225 16.01 -17.96 -29.41
CA VAL A 225 16.73 -17.24 -28.34
C VAL A 225 16.66 -15.75 -28.58
N ILE A 226 16.07 -15.03 -27.60
CA ILE A 226 15.87 -13.58 -27.61
C ILE A 226 16.69 -12.97 -26.48
N THR A 227 17.48 -11.97 -26.80
CA THR A 227 18.29 -11.21 -25.81
C THR A 227 17.75 -9.82 -25.51
N ASP A 228 16.94 -9.26 -26.40
CA ASP A 228 16.23 -7.99 -26.19
C ASP A 228 14.73 -8.18 -26.46
N ILE A 229 13.90 -7.72 -25.54
CA ILE A 229 12.43 -7.84 -25.66
C ILE A 229 11.86 -7.11 -26.88
N ARG A 230 12.60 -6.19 -27.48
CA ARG A 230 12.19 -5.49 -28.71
C ARG A 230 12.19 -6.41 -29.93
N ASP A 231 13.00 -7.44 -29.88
CA ASP A 231 13.14 -8.42 -30.97
C ASP A 231 12.12 -9.57 -30.84
N ALA A 232 11.38 -9.64 -29.72
CA ALA A 232 10.36 -10.66 -29.49
C ALA A 232 9.12 -10.41 -30.35
N ASN A 233 8.66 -11.44 -31.08
CA ASN A 233 7.46 -11.40 -31.87
C ASN A 233 6.72 -12.75 -31.80
N LEU A 234 5.39 -12.72 -31.60
CA LEU A 234 4.55 -13.92 -31.59
C LEU A 234 4.61 -14.70 -32.92
N ALA A 235 4.92 -14.04 -34.03
CA ALA A 235 5.09 -14.70 -35.32
C ALA A 235 6.28 -15.66 -35.37
N ASP A 236 7.26 -15.53 -34.48
CA ASP A 236 8.44 -16.38 -34.39
C ASP A 236 8.21 -17.64 -33.54
N ALA A 237 7.03 -17.75 -32.91
CA ALA A 237 6.66 -18.90 -32.10
C ALA A 237 6.30 -20.10 -32.98
N GLU A 238 6.75 -21.31 -32.60
CA GLU A 238 6.34 -22.56 -33.26
C GLU A 238 4.82 -22.82 -33.07
N SER A 239 4.29 -22.47 -31.90
CA SER A 239 2.85 -22.55 -31.62
C SER A 239 2.39 -21.40 -30.74
N THR A 240 1.11 -21.02 -30.84
CA THR A 240 0.52 -19.94 -30.04
C THR A 240 -0.77 -20.41 -29.36
N GLN A 241 -1.00 -19.89 -28.15
CA GLN A 241 -2.25 -20.06 -27.42
C GLN A 241 -2.82 -18.71 -27.00
N PRO A 242 -4.15 -18.48 -27.15
CA PRO A 242 -4.77 -17.26 -26.66
C PRO A 242 -4.79 -17.25 -25.13
N ILE A 243 -4.37 -16.12 -24.55
CA ILE A 243 -4.60 -15.84 -23.12
C ILE A 243 -5.87 -15.03 -23.02
N PHE A 244 -6.90 -15.62 -22.45
CA PHE A 244 -8.06 -14.87 -22.04
C PHE A 244 -7.79 -14.28 -20.65
N ILE A 245 -7.03 -13.19 -20.61
CA ILE A 245 -6.57 -12.55 -19.38
C ILE A 245 -7.75 -12.22 -18.46
N ASN A 246 -8.96 -12.16 -19.00
CA ASN A 246 -10.12 -11.79 -18.21
C ASN A 246 -11.44 -12.33 -18.73
N ARG A 247 -11.62 -13.64 -18.77
CA ARG A 247 -13.00 -14.19 -18.76
C ARG A 247 -13.76 -13.78 -17.49
N SER A 248 -13.04 -13.53 -16.40
CA SER A 248 -13.60 -13.02 -15.14
C SER A 248 -13.87 -11.50 -15.17
N ASN A 249 -13.31 -10.74 -16.10
CA ASN A 249 -13.36 -9.27 -16.07
C ASN A 249 -14.58 -8.63 -16.71
N ARG A 250 -15.46 -9.38 -17.36
CA ARG A 250 -16.84 -8.91 -17.51
C ARG A 250 -17.49 -8.63 -16.15
N LEU A 251 -16.87 -9.10 -15.08
CA LEU A 251 -17.24 -8.89 -13.69
C LEU A 251 -16.57 -7.65 -13.07
N SER A 252 -15.74 -6.93 -13.81
CA SER A 252 -15.11 -5.67 -13.34
C SER A 252 -15.85 -4.40 -13.82
N ASP A 253 -17.04 -4.53 -14.40
CA ASP A 253 -17.92 -3.39 -14.68
C ASP A 253 -18.62 -2.95 -13.39
N SER A 254 -17.95 -2.10 -12.60
CA SER A 254 -18.50 -1.54 -11.37
C SER A 254 -19.12 -0.16 -11.64
N ARG A 255 -20.29 0.06 -11.09
CA ARG A 255 -21.07 1.29 -11.26
C ARG A 255 -21.55 1.81 -9.93
N LEU A 256 -21.40 3.12 -9.74
CA LEU A 256 -21.88 3.83 -8.57
C LEU A 256 -22.81 4.98 -9.03
N LEU A 257 -23.98 5.05 -8.44
CA LEU A 257 -24.95 6.13 -8.64
C LEU A 257 -25.21 6.82 -7.32
N SER A 258 -24.92 8.11 -7.26
CA SER A 258 -24.97 8.90 -6.05
C SER A 258 -25.92 10.08 -6.16
N TYR A 259 -26.69 10.32 -5.11
CA TYR A 259 -27.46 11.54 -4.91
C TYR A 259 -27.04 12.14 -3.58
N PHE A 260 -26.80 13.44 -3.53
CA PHE A 260 -26.42 14.10 -2.29
C PHE A 260 -26.96 15.52 -2.17
N ALA A 261 -27.17 15.90 -0.93
CA ALA A 261 -27.51 17.26 -0.54
C ALA A 261 -26.52 17.72 0.52
N ARG A 262 -26.01 18.93 0.38
CA ARG A 262 -25.12 19.57 1.34
C ARG A 262 -25.67 20.96 1.70
N LEU A 263 -25.81 21.21 2.99
CA LEU A 263 -26.08 22.51 3.57
C LEU A 263 -24.82 23.03 4.28
N ARG A 264 -24.41 24.25 3.99
CA ARG A 264 -23.47 25.02 4.81
C ARG A 264 -24.17 26.26 5.30
N TYR A 265 -24.08 26.49 6.59
CA TYR A 265 -24.64 27.68 7.26
C TYR A 265 -23.54 28.32 8.09
N ASP A 266 -23.42 29.62 7.95
CA ASP A 266 -22.49 30.46 8.69
C ASP A 266 -23.26 31.67 9.19
N TYR A 267 -23.23 31.84 10.51
CA TYR A 267 -23.80 33.02 11.15
C TYR A 267 -22.69 33.97 11.59
N ASP A 268 -22.56 35.08 10.91
CA ASP A 268 -21.67 36.21 11.24
C ASP A 268 -20.19 35.80 11.39
N GLY A 269 -19.75 34.75 10.67
CA GLY A 269 -18.42 34.17 10.84
C GLY A 269 -18.18 33.40 12.15
N LYS A 270 -19.17 33.40 13.07
CA LYS A 270 -19.06 32.87 14.44
C LYS A 270 -19.51 31.43 14.60
N TYR A 271 -20.69 31.11 14.08
CA TYR A 271 -21.29 29.79 14.23
C TYR A 271 -21.41 29.14 12.88
N LEU A 272 -20.70 28.04 12.73
CA LEU A 272 -20.59 27.31 11.48
C LEU A 272 -21.31 25.96 11.59
N LEU A 273 -22.11 25.61 10.60
CA LEU A 273 -22.79 24.33 10.51
C LEU A 273 -22.64 23.78 9.11
N THR A 274 -22.27 22.50 8.99
CA THR A 274 -22.36 21.77 7.72
C THR A 274 -23.14 20.49 7.96
N ALA A 275 -24.12 20.20 7.09
CA ALA A 275 -24.84 18.94 7.07
C ALA A 275 -24.79 18.35 5.65
N VAL A 276 -24.57 17.05 5.54
CA VAL A 276 -24.55 16.32 4.27
C VAL A 276 -25.39 15.07 4.43
N LEU A 277 -26.22 14.79 3.45
CA LEU A 277 -26.87 13.50 3.29
C LEU A 277 -26.50 12.97 1.90
N ARG A 278 -25.92 11.77 1.86
CA ARG A 278 -25.56 11.10 0.62
C ARG A 278 -26.24 9.73 0.55
N ARG A 279 -26.78 9.41 -0.62
CA ARG A 279 -27.35 8.11 -0.96
C ARG A 279 -26.57 7.56 -2.14
N ASP A 280 -25.86 6.46 -1.94
CA ASP A 280 -25.03 5.81 -2.94
C ASP A 280 -25.58 4.42 -3.28
N GLY A 281 -25.65 4.10 -4.57
CA GLY A 281 -26.08 2.80 -5.07
C GLY A 281 -24.97 2.14 -5.87
N SER A 282 -24.50 0.97 -5.42
CA SER A 282 -23.42 0.21 -6.06
C SER A 282 -23.93 -1.04 -6.76
N SER A 283 -23.35 -1.34 -7.93
CA SER A 283 -23.57 -2.60 -8.64
C SER A 283 -22.93 -3.80 -7.97
N ASN A 284 -22.04 -3.59 -6.97
CA ASN A 284 -21.34 -4.64 -6.26
C ASN A 284 -22.24 -5.39 -5.26
N PHE A 285 -23.42 -4.84 -4.96
CA PHE A 285 -24.39 -5.44 -4.04
C PHE A 285 -25.65 -5.92 -4.74
N GLY A 286 -26.26 -6.95 -4.15
CA GLY A 286 -27.48 -7.57 -4.64
C GLY A 286 -28.75 -6.72 -4.46
N PRO A 287 -29.88 -7.18 -5.02
CA PRO A 287 -31.17 -6.52 -4.79
C PRO A 287 -31.46 -6.35 -3.30
N GLY A 288 -31.93 -5.17 -2.90
CA GLY A 288 -32.22 -4.83 -1.49
C GLY A 288 -31.05 -4.15 -0.76
N ASN A 289 -29.80 -4.46 -1.10
CA ASN A 289 -28.60 -3.92 -0.42
C ASN A 289 -27.81 -2.93 -1.28
N LYS A 290 -28.29 -2.59 -2.49
CA LYS A 290 -27.57 -1.72 -3.42
C LYS A 290 -27.32 -0.31 -2.87
N PHE A 291 -28.29 0.24 -2.13
CA PHE A 291 -28.24 1.63 -1.68
C PHE A 291 -27.88 1.72 -0.21
N GLY A 292 -26.83 2.52 0.08
CA GLY A 292 -26.46 2.99 1.40
C GLY A 292 -26.80 4.45 1.59
N TYR A 293 -26.96 4.89 2.87
CA TYR A 293 -27.23 6.26 3.26
C TYR A 293 -26.13 6.72 4.21
N PHE A 294 -25.47 7.80 3.87
CA PHE A 294 -24.28 8.29 4.54
C PHE A 294 -24.48 9.74 4.99
N PRO A 295 -25.08 9.96 6.17
CA PRO A 295 -25.21 11.27 6.76
C PRO A 295 -23.90 11.74 7.39
N SER A 296 -23.64 13.06 7.35
CA SER A 296 -22.59 13.69 8.15
C SER A 296 -22.98 15.09 8.56
N ALA A 297 -22.50 15.51 9.73
CA ALA A 297 -22.69 16.86 10.23
C ALA A 297 -21.43 17.36 10.93
N SER A 298 -21.16 18.65 10.84
CA SER A 298 -20.11 19.31 11.61
C SER A 298 -20.59 20.68 12.11
N ALA A 299 -20.18 21.02 13.32
CA ALA A 299 -20.41 22.34 13.92
C ALA A 299 -19.08 22.97 14.31
N GLY A 300 -18.98 24.28 14.18
CA GLY A 300 -17.83 25.07 14.60
C GLY A 300 -18.29 26.36 15.30
N TRP A 301 -17.55 26.71 16.33
CA TRP A 301 -17.71 28.00 17.03
C TRP A 301 -16.39 28.76 16.97
N VAL A 302 -16.37 29.87 16.28
CA VAL A 302 -15.21 30.77 16.18
C VAL A 302 -15.27 31.69 17.42
N VAL A 303 -14.66 31.23 18.49
CA VAL A 303 -14.70 31.89 19.81
C VAL A 303 -14.00 33.24 19.76
N SER A 304 -12.98 33.41 18.93
CA SER A 304 -12.25 34.66 18.73
C SER A 304 -13.11 35.81 18.19
N GLU A 305 -14.23 35.50 17.50
CA GLU A 305 -15.15 36.50 16.96
C GLU A 305 -16.17 36.98 18.01
N GLU A 306 -16.13 36.47 19.25
CA GLU A 306 -16.98 36.89 20.31
C GLU A 306 -16.50 38.19 20.99
N SER A 307 -17.38 39.04 21.40
CA SER A 307 -17.06 40.36 21.96
C SER A 307 -16.14 40.33 23.18
N PHE A 308 -16.13 39.22 23.95
CA PHE A 308 -15.24 39.07 25.10
C PHE A 308 -13.77 38.79 24.73
N LEU A 309 -13.47 38.46 23.46
CA LEU A 309 -12.10 38.28 22.93
C LEU A 309 -11.70 39.38 21.94
N GLU A 310 -12.59 40.30 21.57
CA GLU A 310 -12.36 41.32 20.53
C GLU A 310 -11.09 42.18 20.75
N ASN A 311 -10.69 42.40 22.00
CA ASN A 311 -9.52 43.19 22.37
C ASN A 311 -8.31 42.34 22.82
N ASN A 312 -8.29 41.05 22.48
CA ASN A 312 -7.20 40.18 22.88
C ASN A 312 -6.04 40.34 21.91
N SER A 313 -4.84 40.68 22.42
CA SER A 313 -3.63 40.89 21.61
C SER A 313 -2.79 39.62 21.40
N ILE A 314 -3.16 38.48 21.99
CA ILE A 314 -2.41 37.25 21.98
C ILE A 314 -3.12 36.22 21.08
N ILE A 315 -4.45 36.13 21.15
CA ILE A 315 -5.26 35.15 20.42
C ILE A 315 -5.79 35.82 19.14
N ASP A 316 -5.25 35.43 18.00
CA ASP A 316 -5.71 35.94 16.70
C ASP A 316 -6.90 35.13 16.17
N PHE A 317 -6.97 33.86 16.52
CA PHE A 317 -8.04 32.95 16.11
C PHE A 317 -8.18 31.80 17.10
N LEU A 318 -9.42 31.55 17.52
CA LEU A 318 -9.77 30.40 18.35
C LEU A 318 -11.08 29.81 17.86
N LYS A 319 -11.04 28.53 17.45
CA LYS A 319 -12.22 27.80 16.98
C LYS A 319 -12.33 26.44 17.64
N LEU A 320 -13.48 26.17 18.18
CA LEU A 320 -13.91 24.84 18.62
C LEU A 320 -14.70 24.18 17.49
N ARG A 321 -14.47 22.90 17.24
CA ARG A 321 -15.20 22.17 16.22
C ARG A 321 -15.50 20.73 16.65
N GLY A 322 -16.62 20.22 16.15
CA GLY A 322 -16.98 18.83 16.31
C GLY A 322 -17.64 18.31 15.04
N SER A 323 -17.43 17.04 14.73
CA SER A 323 -18.06 16.41 13.58
C SER A 323 -18.39 14.94 13.85
N PHE A 324 -19.46 14.51 13.20
CA PHE A 324 -19.85 13.10 13.11
C PHE A 324 -20.26 12.80 11.68
N GLY A 325 -19.88 11.61 11.17
CA GLY A 325 -20.26 11.19 9.83
C GLY A 325 -20.13 9.69 9.63
N ILE A 326 -20.90 9.20 8.68
CA ILE A 326 -20.86 7.81 8.21
C ILE A 326 -20.37 7.81 6.77
N LEU A 327 -19.38 6.98 6.46
CA LEU A 327 -18.86 6.75 5.13
C LEU A 327 -19.12 5.30 4.73
N GLY A 328 -19.48 5.07 3.45
CA GLY A 328 -19.67 3.74 2.90
C GLY A 328 -18.47 3.27 2.08
N ASN A 329 -18.16 1.98 2.14
CA ASN A 329 -17.17 1.32 1.29
C ASN A 329 -17.81 0.12 0.57
N ASP A 330 -17.61 0.03 -0.75
CA ASP A 330 -18.12 -1.05 -1.60
C ASP A 330 -17.02 -1.86 -2.32
N ARG A 331 -15.76 -1.77 -1.85
CA ARG A 331 -14.59 -2.37 -2.49
C ARG A 331 -14.45 -3.86 -2.19
N ILE A 332 -15.34 -4.68 -2.76
CA ILE A 332 -15.38 -6.14 -2.59
C ILE A 332 -15.18 -6.91 -3.89
N GLY A 333 -14.99 -6.22 -4.98
CA GLY A 333 -15.07 -6.80 -6.32
C GLY A 333 -16.52 -7.04 -6.75
N SER A 334 -16.76 -7.08 -8.06
CA SER A 334 -18.09 -7.13 -8.63
C SER A 334 -18.73 -8.51 -8.48
N PHE A 335 -20.06 -8.54 -8.34
CA PHE A 335 -20.90 -9.74 -8.38
C PHE A 335 -20.64 -10.81 -7.31
N ARG A 336 -20.08 -10.44 -6.15
CA ARG A 336 -19.85 -11.37 -5.02
C ARG A 336 -21.16 -11.88 -4.37
N PHE A 337 -22.28 -11.29 -4.73
CA PHE A 337 -23.62 -11.72 -4.31
C PHE A 337 -24.24 -12.79 -5.21
N VAL A 338 -23.59 -13.18 -6.33
CA VAL A 338 -24.07 -14.18 -7.30
C VAL A 338 -23.05 -15.30 -7.42
N SER A 339 -23.53 -16.55 -7.44
CA SER A 339 -22.68 -17.70 -7.73
C SER A 339 -22.27 -17.72 -9.19
N LEU A 340 -20.99 -17.87 -9.43
CA LEU A 340 -20.39 -17.89 -10.77
C LEU A 340 -19.94 -19.31 -11.11
N MET A 341 -20.06 -19.68 -12.38
CA MET A 341 -19.55 -20.93 -12.94
C MET A 341 -18.20 -20.66 -13.64
N ASN A 342 -17.21 -20.25 -12.84
CA ASN A 342 -15.86 -19.89 -13.31
C ASN A 342 -14.75 -20.67 -12.59
N GLY A 343 -15.11 -21.64 -11.76
CA GLY A 343 -14.17 -22.58 -11.16
C GLY A 343 -13.64 -23.58 -12.21
N GLU A 344 -12.49 -24.13 -11.96
CA GLU A 344 -11.84 -25.12 -12.82
C GLU A 344 -12.45 -26.51 -12.57
N GLY A 345 -13.12 -27.06 -13.60
CA GLY A 345 -13.62 -28.41 -13.61
C GLY A 345 -12.82 -29.27 -14.58
N VAL A 346 -11.80 -29.95 -14.08
CA VAL A 346 -10.95 -30.83 -14.90
C VAL A 346 -11.23 -32.27 -14.52
N TYR A 347 -11.46 -33.14 -15.51
CA TYR A 347 -11.72 -34.56 -15.31
C TYR A 347 -11.08 -35.42 -16.40
N THR A 348 -10.71 -36.65 -16.09
CA THR A 348 -10.20 -37.63 -17.06
C THR A 348 -11.27 -38.64 -17.42
N PHE A 349 -11.66 -38.69 -18.69
CA PHE A 349 -12.55 -39.70 -19.22
C PHE A 349 -11.73 -40.74 -20.02
N GLY A 350 -11.84 -42.03 -19.66
CA GLY A 350 -11.39 -43.16 -20.44
C GLY A 350 -9.94 -43.11 -20.96
N GLY A 351 -8.95 -43.22 -20.07
CA GLY A 351 -7.53 -43.13 -20.43
C GLY A 351 -7.03 -41.68 -20.45
N ASN A 352 -5.88 -41.38 -20.09
CA ASN A 352 -5.13 -40.13 -19.82
C ASN A 352 -5.55 -38.82 -20.55
N GLN A 353 -6.76 -38.70 -21.06
CA GLN A 353 -7.25 -37.51 -21.76
C GLN A 353 -7.94 -36.58 -20.77
N LEU A 354 -7.32 -35.42 -20.49
CA LEU A 354 -7.93 -34.37 -19.69
C LEU A 354 -9.06 -33.67 -20.47
N VAL A 355 -10.23 -33.61 -19.85
CA VAL A 355 -11.37 -32.84 -20.35
C VAL A 355 -11.58 -31.64 -19.42
N TYR A 356 -11.56 -30.47 -20.00
CA TYR A 356 -11.77 -29.22 -19.30
C TYR A 356 -13.24 -28.86 -19.30
N GLY A 357 -13.78 -28.67 -18.13
CA GLY A 357 -15.14 -28.19 -17.86
C GLY A 357 -15.14 -26.94 -16.99
N THR A 358 -16.28 -26.58 -16.48
CA THR A 358 -16.44 -25.48 -15.51
C THR A 358 -17.06 -26.00 -14.23
N ALA A 359 -16.56 -25.53 -13.11
CA ALA A 359 -17.11 -25.80 -11.79
C ALA A 359 -17.65 -24.50 -11.16
N THR A 360 -18.31 -24.62 -10.03
CA THR A 360 -18.69 -23.47 -9.21
C THR A 360 -17.44 -22.72 -8.77
N GLY A 361 -17.44 -21.41 -8.98
CA GLY A 361 -16.37 -20.51 -8.50
C GLY A 361 -16.46 -20.23 -7.00
N ALA A 362 -16.02 -19.07 -6.57
CA ALA A 362 -16.14 -18.66 -5.17
C ALA A 362 -17.63 -18.65 -4.75
N LEU A 363 -17.87 -19.10 -3.51
CA LEU A 363 -19.21 -19.07 -2.93
C LEU A 363 -19.75 -17.64 -2.89
N SER A 364 -21.02 -17.48 -3.20
CA SER A 364 -21.69 -16.17 -3.17
C SER A 364 -22.31 -15.89 -1.81
N ASN A 365 -22.46 -14.60 -1.50
CA ASN A 365 -23.27 -14.15 -0.38
C ASN A 365 -24.32 -13.14 -0.85
N PRO A 366 -25.59 -13.55 -1.03
CA PRO A 366 -26.65 -12.65 -1.48
C PRO A 366 -26.93 -11.48 -0.53
N ASN A 367 -26.57 -11.62 0.76
CA ASN A 367 -26.88 -10.66 1.81
C ASN A 367 -25.76 -9.64 2.05
N ILE A 368 -24.69 -9.68 1.23
CA ILE A 368 -23.58 -8.76 1.36
C ILE A 368 -24.05 -7.30 1.22
N GLN A 369 -23.58 -6.44 2.11
CA GLN A 369 -23.98 -5.04 2.20
C GLN A 369 -22.76 -4.14 2.39
N TRP A 370 -23.00 -2.83 2.39
CA TRP A 370 -21.99 -1.79 2.58
C TRP A 370 -21.23 -1.99 3.89
N GLU A 371 -19.92 -1.84 3.83
CA GLU A 371 -19.10 -1.57 4.98
C GLU A 371 -19.26 -0.10 5.36
N GLU A 372 -19.46 0.19 6.64
CA GLU A 372 -19.72 1.53 7.13
C GLU A 372 -18.64 1.96 8.13
N GLN A 373 -18.09 3.16 7.92
CA GLN A 373 -17.18 3.78 8.85
C GLN A 373 -17.85 4.97 9.54
N GLU A 374 -18.15 4.82 10.82
CA GLU A 374 -18.57 5.91 11.71
C GLU A 374 -17.33 6.69 12.17
N SER A 375 -17.35 8.01 12.00
CA SER A 375 -16.25 8.88 12.39
C SER A 375 -16.77 10.00 13.30
N PHE A 376 -16.15 10.13 14.47
CA PHE A 376 -16.40 11.20 15.43
C PHE A 376 -15.08 11.95 15.67
N ASN A 377 -15.12 13.29 15.54
CA ASN A 377 -13.96 14.14 15.78
C ASN A 377 -14.37 15.36 16.61
N VAL A 378 -13.49 15.76 17.54
CA VAL A 378 -13.57 17.04 18.28
C VAL A 378 -12.21 17.71 18.19
N GLY A 379 -12.19 18.99 17.85
CA GLY A 379 -10.94 19.71 17.64
C GLY A 379 -10.99 21.17 18.12
N LEU A 380 -9.79 21.68 18.32
CA LEU A 380 -9.49 23.07 18.69
C LEU A 380 -8.46 23.59 17.69
N ASP A 381 -8.78 24.69 17.02
CA ASP A 381 -7.86 25.43 16.14
C ASP A 381 -7.49 26.75 16.81
N LEU A 382 -6.20 27.03 16.94
CA LEU A 382 -5.67 28.19 17.66
C LEU A 382 -4.57 28.89 16.84
N ARG A 383 -4.66 30.22 16.72
CA ARG A 383 -3.59 31.06 16.17
C ARG A 383 -3.26 32.16 17.16
N LEU A 384 -1.97 32.40 17.35
CA LEU A 384 -1.46 33.32 18.35
C LEU A 384 -0.39 34.23 17.77
N LEU A 385 -0.19 35.40 18.43
CA LEU A 385 0.96 36.28 18.22
C LEU A 385 1.05 36.82 16.79
N ASN A 386 -0.02 37.37 16.27
CA ASN A 386 -0.15 37.84 14.89
C ASN A 386 0.07 36.69 13.86
N ASN A 387 -0.59 35.55 14.11
CA ASN A 387 -0.51 34.33 13.31
C ASN A 387 0.91 33.71 13.21
N LYS A 388 1.85 34.08 14.09
CA LYS A 388 3.17 33.45 14.13
C LYS A 388 3.13 32.03 14.64
N VAL A 389 2.20 31.72 15.54
CA VAL A 389 1.98 30.39 16.11
C VAL A 389 0.63 29.87 15.68
N ASN A 390 0.61 28.67 15.11
CA ASN A 390 -0.60 27.93 14.75
C ASN A 390 -0.60 26.60 15.49
N MET A 391 -1.72 26.23 16.11
CA MET A 391 -1.89 24.95 16.79
C MET A 391 -3.24 24.34 16.44
N THR A 392 -3.25 23.02 16.24
CA THR A 392 -4.47 22.24 16.12
C THR A 392 -4.38 21.05 17.06
N PHE A 393 -5.45 20.82 17.82
CA PHE A 393 -5.62 19.63 18.65
C PHE A 393 -6.89 18.94 18.19
N GLU A 394 -6.81 17.63 17.98
CA GLU A 394 -7.96 16.83 17.60
C GLU A 394 -7.96 15.49 18.33
N TYR A 395 -9.11 15.09 18.82
CA TYR A 395 -9.43 13.72 19.19
C TYR A 395 -10.31 13.11 18.13
N TYR A 396 -9.94 11.92 17.67
CA TYR A 396 -10.76 11.18 16.72
C TYR A 396 -11.09 9.78 17.22
N LYS A 397 -12.25 9.30 16.78
CA LYS A 397 -12.69 7.92 16.96
C LYS A 397 -13.37 7.47 15.67
N ARG A 398 -12.87 6.41 15.06
CA ARG A 398 -13.39 5.80 13.82
C ARG A 398 -13.74 4.35 14.09
N THR A 399 -14.99 3.97 13.84
CA THR A 399 -15.45 2.59 13.99
C THR A 399 -15.91 2.09 12.63
N THR A 400 -15.20 1.12 12.08
CA THR A 400 -15.62 0.42 10.85
C THR A 400 -16.48 -0.76 11.23
N ARG A 401 -17.74 -0.73 10.82
CA ARG A 401 -18.73 -1.79 11.01
C ARG A 401 -18.95 -2.55 9.71
N ASN A 402 -19.46 -3.77 9.84
CA ASN A 402 -19.76 -4.60 8.67
C ASN A 402 -18.54 -4.78 7.76
N LEU A 403 -17.35 -4.88 8.35
CA LEU A 403 -16.10 -5.05 7.60
C LEU A 403 -16.21 -6.23 6.64
N LEU A 404 -15.87 -5.99 5.39
CA LEU A 404 -15.96 -6.95 4.32
C LEU A 404 -14.75 -7.87 4.32
N LEU A 405 -14.95 -9.11 4.78
CA LEU A 405 -13.92 -10.12 4.93
C LEU A 405 -14.22 -11.35 4.09
N VAL A 406 -13.18 -12.07 3.70
CA VAL A 406 -13.28 -13.44 3.22
C VAL A 406 -13.43 -14.35 4.45
N VAL A 407 -14.53 -15.06 4.55
CA VAL A 407 -14.83 -15.92 5.68
C VAL A 407 -14.57 -17.37 5.31
N GLU A 408 -13.73 -18.04 6.07
CA GLU A 408 -13.47 -19.47 5.86
C GLU A 408 -14.74 -20.30 5.97
N SER A 409 -14.94 -21.15 5.00
CA SER A 409 -16.05 -22.10 4.92
C SER A 409 -15.53 -23.51 5.10
N SER A 410 -16.42 -24.43 5.52
CA SER A 410 -16.06 -25.85 5.60
C SER A 410 -15.45 -26.34 4.28
N SER A 411 -14.32 -27.03 4.35
CA SER A 411 -13.66 -27.65 3.20
C SER A 411 -14.55 -28.68 2.47
N LEU A 412 -15.58 -29.19 3.16
CA LEU A 412 -16.61 -30.07 2.55
C LEU A 412 -17.43 -29.37 1.45
N LEU A 413 -17.45 -28.05 1.41
CA LEU A 413 -18.10 -27.26 0.36
C LEU A 413 -17.26 -27.11 -0.91
N GLY A 414 -16.02 -27.64 -0.94
CA GLY A 414 -15.15 -27.60 -2.09
C GLY A 414 -14.52 -26.22 -2.34
N THR A 415 -14.49 -25.33 -1.35
CA THR A 415 -13.94 -23.96 -1.46
C THR A 415 -12.43 -23.92 -1.69
N ALA A 416 -11.72 -25.01 -1.43
CA ALA A 416 -10.29 -25.17 -1.69
C ALA A 416 -9.98 -25.74 -3.10
N ALA A 417 -11.00 -26.06 -3.91
CA ALA A 417 -10.79 -26.55 -5.27
C ALA A 417 -10.26 -25.42 -6.17
N PRO A 418 -9.43 -25.74 -7.19
CA PRO A 418 -8.91 -24.74 -8.12
C PRO A 418 -10.01 -23.88 -8.75
N GLY A 419 -9.83 -22.57 -8.71
CA GLY A 419 -10.82 -21.60 -9.21
C GLY A 419 -12.04 -21.38 -8.33
N SER A 420 -12.21 -22.16 -7.26
CA SER A 420 -13.20 -21.96 -6.22
C SER A 420 -12.69 -20.96 -5.16
N GLY A 421 -13.45 -20.69 -4.12
CA GLY A 421 -13.03 -19.80 -3.03
C GLY A 421 -14.12 -19.58 -1.97
N ASN A 422 -13.69 -19.02 -0.87
CA ASN A 422 -14.55 -18.67 0.25
C ASN A 422 -15.42 -17.43 -0.06
N PRO A 423 -16.62 -17.30 0.55
CA PRO A 423 -17.49 -16.15 0.34
C PRO A 423 -16.98 -14.91 1.06
N PHE A 424 -17.36 -13.74 0.54
CA PHE A 424 -17.27 -12.50 1.31
C PHE A 424 -18.46 -12.36 2.25
N ALA A 425 -18.20 -11.87 3.45
CA ALA A 425 -19.25 -11.56 4.44
C ALA A 425 -18.93 -10.25 5.18
N ASN A 426 -19.96 -9.62 5.71
CA ASN A 426 -19.84 -8.49 6.62
C ASN A 426 -19.61 -9.04 8.04
N ALA A 427 -18.36 -9.37 8.37
CA ALA A 427 -18.03 -10.22 9.49
C ALA A 427 -17.09 -9.58 10.52
N GLY A 428 -16.91 -8.26 10.51
CA GLY A 428 -16.02 -7.63 11.47
C GLY A 428 -16.41 -6.23 11.89
N THR A 429 -15.89 -5.81 13.05
CA THR A 429 -15.94 -4.43 13.52
C THR A 429 -14.59 -4.06 14.11
N ILE A 430 -14.03 -2.92 13.65
CA ILE A 430 -12.73 -2.41 14.08
C ILE A 430 -12.89 -0.97 14.55
N GLU A 431 -12.20 -0.63 15.63
CA GLU A 431 -12.11 0.73 16.16
C GLU A 431 -10.68 1.25 16.05
N ASN A 432 -10.56 2.50 15.58
CA ASN A 432 -9.34 3.29 15.61
C ASN A 432 -9.63 4.58 16.35
N LYS A 433 -8.82 4.93 17.35
CA LYS A 433 -8.94 6.19 18.09
C LYS A 433 -7.56 6.76 18.39
N GLY A 434 -7.50 8.06 18.59
CA GLY A 434 -6.24 8.71 18.90
C GLY A 434 -6.38 10.22 19.02
N PHE A 435 -5.22 10.84 19.23
CA PHE A 435 -5.05 12.28 19.29
C PHE A 435 -4.16 12.73 18.14
N GLU A 436 -4.52 13.84 17.53
CA GLU A 436 -3.70 14.53 16.55
C GLU A 436 -3.34 15.92 17.09
N PHE A 437 -2.10 16.32 16.90
CA PHE A 437 -1.58 17.61 17.25
C PHE A 437 -0.74 18.17 16.12
N GLU A 438 -1.01 19.42 15.77
CA GLU A 438 -0.18 20.19 14.85
C GLU A 438 0.31 21.46 15.54
N PHE A 439 1.57 21.79 15.28
CA PHE A 439 2.21 23.02 15.73
C PHE A 439 2.96 23.65 14.57
N GLY A 440 2.62 24.90 14.26
CA GLY A 440 3.33 25.72 13.30
C GLY A 440 3.88 26.97 13.97
N TYR A 441 5.12 27.29 13.64
CA TYR A 441 5.74 28.56 14.02
C TYR A 441 6.40 29.19 12.80
N GLN A 442 6.10 30.47 12.53
CA GLN A 442 6.74 31.25 11.49
C GLN A 442 7.07 32.65 11.98
N ASP A 443 8.29 33.09 11.69
CA ASP A 443 8.74 34.44 12.03
C ASP A 443 9.88 34.89 11.13
N THR A 444 10.09 36.19 11.03
CA THR A 444 11.23 36.77 10.35
C THR A 444 12.22 37.33 11.40
N PHE A 445 13.40 36.75 11.44
CA PHE A 445 14.49 37.17 12.35
C PHE A 445 15.51 38.06 11.60
N PHE A 446 16.03 39.03 12.28
CA PHE A 446 17.09 39.91 11.77
C PHE A 446 16.74 40.62 10.45
N ASN A 447 15.45 40.82 10.16
CA ASN A 447 14.86 41.39 8.95
C ASN A 447 15.04 40.61 7.64
N ASP A 448 15.86 39.55 7.61
CA ASP A 448 16.23 38.85 6.38
C ASP A 448 16.11 37.32 6.48
N LEU A 449 15.93 36.77 7.68
CA LEU A 449 15.81 35.31 7.88
C LEU A 449 14.37 34.93 8.16
N ASP A 450 13.67 34.40 7.15
CA ASP A 450 12.36 33.79 7.33
C ASP A 450 12.53 32.36 7.84
N PHE A 451 11.95 32.11 9.02
CA PHE A 451 11.96 30.83 9.69
C PHE A 451 10.57 30.23 9.70
N GLY A 452 10.44 28.97 9.30
CA GLY A 452 9.21 28.20 9.38
C GLY A 452 9.47 26.83 9.99
N LEU A 453 8.67 26.47 10.99
CA LEU A 453 8.66 25.15 11.60
C LEU A 453 7.23 24.63 11.63
N ASN A 454 7.00 23.42 11.08
CA ASN A 454 5.74 22.71 11.25
C ASN A 454 6.03 21.33 11.82
N TYR A 455 5.40 21.01 12.93
CA TYR A 455 5.47 19.72 13.59
C TYR A 455 4.07 19.13 13.69
N ASN A 456 3.92 17.86 13.36
CA ASN A 456 2.70 17.11 13.61
C ASN A 456 3.00 15.82 14.39
N PHE A 457 2.01 15.37 15.12
CA PHE A 457 2.08 14.20 15.96
C PHE A 457 0.69 13.56 15.97
N SER A 458 0.64 12.24 15.78
CA SER A 458 -0.60 11.47 15.85
C SER A 458 -0.39 10.20 16.64
N THR A 459 -1.31 9.87 17.54
CA THR A 459 -1.39 8.57 18.19
C THR A 459 -2.44 7.71 17.51
N LEU A 460 -2.25 6.41 17.52
CA LEU A 460 -3.22 5.43 17.02
C LEU A 460 -3.34 4.26 18.00
N GLU A 461 -4.54 4.02 18.47
CA GLU A 461 -4.93 2.78 19.13
C GLU A 461 -5.91 2.05 18.20
N ASN A 462 -5.52 0.88 17.70
CA ASN A 462 -6.35 0.02 16.86
C ASN A 462 -6.85 -1.17 17.69
N ASN A 463 -8.15 -1.48 17.60
CA ASN A 463 -8.72 -2.63 18.29
C ASN A 463 -9.82 -3.28 17.44
N VAL A 464 -9.76 -4.58 17.28
CA VAL A 464 -10.82 -5.39 16.71
C VAL A 464 -11.89 -5.63 17.79
N LEU A 465 -13.11 -5.16 17.55
CA LEU A 465 -14.21 -5.29 18.50
C LEU A 465 -15.01 -6.59 18.29
N VAL A 466 -15.18 -6.99 17.03
CA VAL A 466 -16.00 -8.16 16.66
C VAL A 466 -15.38 -8.87 15.47
N VAL A 467 -15.35 -10.20 15.52
CA VAL A 467 -15.14 -11.10 14.38
C VAL A 467 -16.30 -12.09 14.36
N ASP A 468 -17.22 -11.90 13.41
CA ASP A 468 -18.44 -12.70 13.31
C ASP A 468 -18.23 -13.84 12.27
N ASN A 469 -17.45 -14.83 12.68
CA ASN A 469 -17.29 -16.11 11.97
C ASN A 469 -17.32 -17.27 12.98
N GLN A 470 -17.38 -18.51 12.49
CA GLN A 470 -17.54 -19.68 13.35
C GLN A 470 -16.34 -19.95 14.29
N ILE A 471 -15.15 -19.45 13.93
CA ILE A 471 -13.91 -19.71 14.68
C ILE A 471 -13.43 -18.53 15.53
N GLY A 472 -14.06 -17.34 15.39
CA GLY A 472 -13.76 -16.15 16.19
C GLY A 472 -12.52 -15.37 15.76
N TYR A 473 -11.83 -15.78 14.70
CA TYR A 473 -10.67 -15.06 14.15
C TYR A 473 -10.53 -15.26 12.64
N VAL A 474 -9.71 -14.41 12.00
CA VAL A 474 -9.27 -14.55 10.61
C VAL A 474 -7.75 -14.62 10.58
N LEU A 475 -7.22 -15.61 9.87
CA LEU A 475 -5.77 -15.80 9.70
C LEU A 475 -5.23 -14.97 8.53
N GLY A 476 -3.97 -14.59 8.62
CA GLY A 476 -3.26 -13.92 7.56
C GLY A 476 -1.76 -14.14 7.59
N GLY A 477 -1.11 -13.75 6.47
CA GLY A 477 0.32 -13.85 6.30
C GLY A 477 0.81 -15.29 6.12
N GLY A 478 2.10 -15.40 5.79
CA GLY A 478 2.83 -16.65 5.66
C GLY A 478 4.23 -16.48 6.21
N PHE A 479 4.72 -17.46 6.95
CA PHE A 479 6.07 -17.47 7.49
C PHE A 479 6.93 -18.52 6.75
N GLY A 480 7.74 -18.04 5.80
CA GLY A 480 8.49 -18.88 4.87
C GLY A 480 9.59 -19.72 5.51
N ILE A 481 10.16 -19.27 6.63
CA ILE A 481 11.26 -19.96 7.33
C ILE A 481 10.83 -21.34 7.80
N GLY A 482 9.62 -21.45 8.38
CA GLY A 482 9.06 -22.71 8.90
C GLY A 482 7.93 -23.29 8.05
N ASN A 483 7.65 -22.73 6.86
CA ASN A 483 6.48 -23.08 6.03
C ASN A 483 5.17 -23.03 6.84
N PHE A 484 5.00 -21.96 7.62
CA PHE A 484 3.87 -21.80 8.51
C PHE A 484 2.89 -20.75 7.93
N GLU A 485 1.63 -21.10 7.84
CA GLU A 485 0.55 -20.21 7.43
C GLU A 485 -0.21 -19.65 8.64
N GLY A 486 -0.72 -18.42 8.53
CA GLY A 486 -1.48 -17.75 9.56
C GLY A 486 -0.68 -17.27 10.77
N PRO A 487 0.53 -16.70 10.59
CA PRO A 487 1.31 -16.12 11.68
C PRO A 487 0.70 -14.81 12.21
N SER A 488 -0.27 -14.23 11.53
CA SER A 488 -1.02 -13.06 12.01
C SER A 488 -2.51 -13.34 12.10
N ARG A 489 -3.20 -12.59 12.94
CA ARG A 489 -4.63 -12.74 13.20
C ARG A 489 -5.37 -11.43 13.24
N MET A 490 -6.66 -11.48 12.88
CA MET A 490 -7.67 -10.53 13.28
C MET A 490 -8.58 -11.23 14.29
N GLU A 491 -8.60 -10.78 15.54
CA GLU A 491 -9.33 -11.40 16.65
C GLU A 491 -9.79 -10.30 17.61
N ALA A 492 -10.98 -10.47 18.21
CA ALA A 492 -11.54 -9.46 19.11
C ALA A 492 -10.66 -9.23 20.34
N GLY A 493 -10.44 -7.97 20.68
CA GLY A 493 -9.60 -7.52 21.81
C GLY A 493 -8.14 -7.24 21.46
N TYR A 494 -7.72 -7.47 20.21
CA TYR A 494 -6.36 -7.22 19.73
C TYR A 494 -6.33 -6.25 18.55
N PRO A 495 -5.16 -5.65 18.24
CA PRO A 495 -4.96 -4.91 16.99
C PRO A 495 -5.15 -5.83 15.78
N ILE A 496 -5.67 -5.27 14.66
CA ILE A 496 -5.84 -6.05 13.43
C ILE A 496 -4.48 -6.52 12.90
N GLY A 497 -4.37 -7.81 12.57
CA GLY A 497 -3.14 -8.35 11.99
C GLY A 497 -2.00 -8.54 12.99
N TYR A 498 -2.30 -8.60 14.27
CA TYR A 498 -1.28 -8.87 15.29
C TYR A 498 -0.58 -10.21 15.04
N PHE A 499 0.66 -10.33 15.51
CA PHE A 499 1.48 -11.52 15.35
C PHE A 499 1.16 -12.53 16.45
N TYR A 500 0.83 -13.75 16.02
CA TYR A 500 0.43 -14.83 16.88
C TYR A 500 1.41 -16.00 16.76
N GLY A 501 2.26 -16.17 17.77
CA GLY A 501 3.36 -17.11 17.74
C GLY A 501 3.81 -17.56 19.12
N LEU A 502 4.86 -18.37 19.15
CA LEU A 502 5.45 -18.86 20.40
C LEU A 502 6.31 -17.77 21.04
N LYS A 503 6.32 -17.74 22.37
CA LYS A 503 7.20 -16.85 23.15
C LYS A 503 8.43 -17.62 23.64
N THR A 504 9.62 -17.02 23.45
CA THR A 504 10.87 -17.61 23.89
C THR A 504 11.26 -17.14 25.30
N ASN A 505 11.92 -18.01 26.06
CA ASN A 505 12.53 -17.69 27.36
C ASN A 505 14.01 -18.12 27.39
N GLY A 506 14.78 -17.65 26.38
CA GLY A 506 16.18 -17.98 26.21
C GLY A 506 16.44 -19.27 25.44
N ILE A 507 17.62 -19.85 25.68
CA ILE A 507 18.16 -21.03 24.98
C ILE A 507 18.58 -22.07 26.02
N PHE A 508 18.26 -23.33 25.78
CA PHE A 508 18.73 -24.42 26.60
C PHE A 508 20.26 -24.49 26.61
N GLN A 509 20.86 -24.49 27.80
CA GLN A 509 22.31 -24.56 27.95
C GLN A 509 22.79 -25.99 28.18
N THR A 510 22.00 -26.82 28.83
CA THR A 510 22.35 -28.21 29.19
C THR A 510 21.18 -29.19 28.89
N LEU A 511 21.48 -30.50 28.92
CA LEU A 511 20.44 -31.53 28.79
C LEU A 511 19.53 -31.54 30.03
N ASP A 512 20.07 -31.30 31.23
CA ASP A 512 19.27 -31.23 32.46
C ASP A 512 18.21 -30.13 32.39
N GLU A 513 18.52 -29.00 31.72
CA GLU A 513 17.52 -27.95 31.47
C GLU A 513 16.43 -28.40 30.50
N VAL A 514 16.80 -29.19 29.47
CA VAL A 514 15.82 -29.74 28.51
C VAL A 514 14.90 -30.75 29.22
N ASP A 515 15.49 -31.67 30.03
CA ASP A 515 14.76 -32.71 30.73
C ASP A 515 13.81 -32.15 31.81
N ALA A 516 14.18 -31.02 32.40
CA ALA A 516 13.37 -30.35 33.43
C ALA A 516 12.26 -29.43 32.85
N HIS A 517 12.25 -29.21 31.52
CA HIS A 517 11.32 -28.32 30.85
C HIS A 517 10.13 -29.07 30.23
N ALA A 518 9.04 -28.35 29.93
CA ALA A 518 7.93 -28.89 29.15
C ALA A 518 8.42 -29.42 27.78
N SER A 519 7.89 -30.55 27.34
CA SER A 519 8.33 -31.22 26.12
C SER A 519 8.01 -30.42 24.88
N GLN A 520 9.01 -30.13 24.04
CA GLN A 520 8.85 -29.40 22.75
C GLN A 520 8.66 -30.36 21.55
N ARG A 521 8.54 -31.65 21.76
CA ARG A 521 8.44 -32.66 20.69
C ARG A 521 7.26 -32.42 19.74
N ALA A 522 6.15 -31.93 20.26
CA ALA A 522 4.97 -31.60 19.44
C ALA A 522 5.25 -30.52 18.37
N LEU A 523 6.33 -29.76 18.52
CA LEU A 523 6.80 -28.79 17.49
C LEU A 523 7.59 -29.45 16.34
N GLY A 524 7.67 -30.79 16.29
CA GLY A 524 8.24 -31.57 15.19
C GLY A 524 9.64 -32.15 15.44
N ALA A 525 10.29 -31.81 16.57
CA ALA A 525 11.56 -32.38 17.00
C ALA A 525 11.74 -32.23 18.49
N ASP A 526 12.51 -33.17 19.08
CA ASP A 526 12.97 -33.03 20.46
C ASP A 526 13.95 -31.87 20.58
N ALA A 527 13.80 -31.06 21.61
CA ALA A 527 14.76 -30.01 21.90
C ALA A 527 16.09 -30.57 22.38
N VAL A 528 17.16 -29.90 22.09
CA VAL A 528 18.49 -30.21 22.63
C VAL A 528 19.20 -28.89 23.06
N PRO A 529 20.31 -28.97 23.81
CA PRO A 529 21.07 -27.76 24.15
C PRO A 529 21.38 -26.91 22.91
N GLY A 530 21.15 -25.61 23.00
CA GLY A 530 21.27 -24.66 21.91
C GLY A 530 19.96 -24.37 21.16
N ASP A 531 18.88 -25.07 21.43
CA ASP A 531 17.56 -24.75 20.88
C ASP A 531 16.83 -23.74 21.76
N PHE A 532 15.84 -23.03 21.19
CA PHE A 532 14.97 -22.14 21.95
C PHE A 532 14.22 -22.89 23.05
N ARG A 533 14.11 -22.26 24.20
CA ARG A 533 13.25 -22.64 25.28
C ARG A 533 11.95 -21.83 25.15
N TYR A 534 10.87 -22.47 24.69
CA TYR A 534 9.57 -21.83 24.56
C TYR A 534 8.81 -21.85 25.88
N VAL A 535 7.92 -20.89 26.08
CA VAL A 535 7.09 -20.77 27.27
C VAL A 535 5.87 -21.66 27.14
N ASP A 536 5.62 -22.53 28.12
CA ASP A 536 4.39 -23.29 28.30
C ASP A 536 3.32 -22.31 28.83
N GLN A 537 2.41 -21.86 27.95
CA GLN A 537 1.42 -20.83 28.27
C GLN A 537 0.24 -21.38 29.06
N ASP A 538 -0.16 -22.61 28.81
CA ASP A 538 -1.29 -23.25 29.45
C ASP A 538 -0.87 -24.17 30.64
N ASN A 539 0.43 -24.32 30.88
CA ASN A 539 1.05 -25.10 31.94
C ASN A 539 0.65 -26.59 31.93
N ASN A 540 0.49 -27.14 30.70
CA ASN A 540 0.12 -28.55 30.54
C ASN A 540 1.33 -29.51 30.46
N GLY A 541 2.57 -28.98 30.42
CA GLY A 541 3.83 -29.72 30.33
C GLY A 541 4.24 -30.13 28.92
N VAL A 542 3.55 -29.65 27.91
CA VAL A 542 3.84 -29.87 26.49
C VAL A 542 3.78 -28.55 25.77
N ILE A 543 4.83 -28.21 25.01
CA ILE A 543 4.82 -27.04 24.13
C ILE A 543 4.25 -27.44 22.76
N ASP A 544 3.09 -26.89 22.43
CA ASP A 544 2.42 -27.13 21.14
C ASP A 544 1.80 -25.85 20.53
N GLU A 545 0.85 -26.00 19.62
CA GLU A 545 0.18 -24.89 18.94
C GLU A 545 -0.72 -24.06 19.90
N ASN A 546 -1.10 -24.61 21.08
CA ASN A 546 -1.92 -23.91 22.08
C ASN A 546 -1.09 -22.92 22.92
N ASP A 547 0.25 -23.04 22.90
CA ASP A 547 1.17 -22.13 23.58
C ASP A 547 1.47 -20.86 22.80
N ARG A 548 0.82 -20.66 21.65
CA ARG A 548 0.94 -19.40 20.93
C ARG A 548 0.19 -18.29 21.64
N THR A 549 0.74 -17.11 21.54
CA THR A 549 0.19 -15.91 22.16
C THR A 549 0.47 -14.67 21.29
N TYR A 550 0.00 -13.51 21.71
CA TYR A 550 0.40 -12.23 21.15
C TYR A 550 1.90 -12.01 21.35
N ILE A 551 2.61 -11.73 20.25
CA ILE A 551 4.07 -11.50 20.25
C ILE A 551 4.48 -10.18 19.57
N GLY A 552 3.54 -9.32 19.22
CA GLY A 552 3.73 -8.03 18.59
C GLY A 552 2.67 -7.70 17.55
N ASP A 553 2.73 -6.53 16.97
CA ASP A 553 1.83 -6.11 15.88
C ASP A 553 2.50 -5.07 14.95
N PRO A 554 2.05 -4.97 13.69
CA PRO A 554 2.68 -4.09 12.70
C PRO A 554 2.20 -2.63 12.75
N ILE A 555 1.26 -2.29 13.65
CA ILE A 555 0.60 -0.98 13.67
C ILE A 555 1.41 -0.03 14.53
N PRO A 556 1.88 1.12 14.00
CA PRO A 556 2.59 2.08 14.83
C PRO A 556 1.65 2.77 15.81
N ASP A 557 2.07 2.91 17.07
CA ASP A 557 1.36 3.67 18.09
C ASP A 557 1.40 5.17 17.84
N ILE A 558 2.52 5.65 17.29
CA ILE A 558 2.81 7.08 17.14
C ILE A 558 3.44 7.34 15.77
N THR A 559 2.93 8.37 15.10
CA THR A 559 3.58 8.94 13.92
C THR A 559 3.85 10.43 14.11
N MET A 560 4.99 10.92 13.59
CA MET A 560 5.40 12.31 13.72
C MET A 560 5.95 12.82 12.39
N GLY A 561 5.71 14.10 12.10
CA GLY A 561 6.31 14.80 10.98
C GLY A 561 6.93 16.13 11.44
N LEU A 562 8.06 16.49 10.87
CA LEU A 562 8.73 17.76 11.13
C LEU A 562 9.16 18.38 9.80
N ASN A 563 8.66 19.58 9.50
CA ASN A 563 9.10 20.41 8.40
C ASN A 563 9.83 21.63 8.95
N LEU A 564 11.02 21.87 8.44
CA LEU A 564 11.82 23.06 8.70
C LEU A 564 12.04 23.80 7.37
N SER A 565 11.80 25.11 7.37
CA SER A 565 12.16 26.01 6.27
C SER A 565 12.93 27.21 6.80
N LEU A 566 14.00 27.57 6.08
CA LEU A 566 14.84 28.72 6.35
C LEU A 566 15.08 29.42 5.01
N ASP A 567 14.62 30.65 4.89
CA ASP A 567 14.89 31.49 3.72
C ASP A 567 15.72 32.69 4.18
N TYR A 568 16.95 32.82 3.67
CA TYR A 568 17.87 33.88 4.00
C TYR A 568 18.45 34.52 2.75
N LYS A 569 17.97 35.71 2.41
CA LYS A 569 18.35 36.42 1.19
C LYS A 569 18.10 35.56 -0.05
N GLN A 570 19.18 35.16 -0.74
CA GLN A 570 19.12 34.30 -1.93
C GLN A 570 19.12 32.81 -1.60
N PHE A 571 19.37 32.41 -0.35
CA PHE A 571 19.44 31.02 0.05
C PHE A 571 18.09 30.55 0.61
N ASP A 572 17.66 29.38 0.22
CA ASP A 572 16.54 28.63 0.82
C ASP A 572 16.99 27.24 1.27
N PHE A 573 16.62 26.86 2.48
CA PHE A 573 16.85 25.53 3.02
C PHE A 573 15.52 24.93 3.50
N LYS A 574 15.26 23.66 3.10
CA LYS A 574 14.08 22.91 3.54
C LYS A 574 14.50 21.54 3.98
N ALA A 575 13.93 21.07 5.09
CA ALA A 575 14.14 19.72 5.56
C ALA A 575 12.79 19.14 6.03
N TYR A 576 12.58 17.86 5.72
CA TYR A 576 11.45 17.09 6.19
C TYR A 576 11.91 15.81 6.85
N ALA A 577 11.45 15.57 8.07
CA ALA A 577 11.67 14.34 8.82
C ALA A 577 10.33 13.67 9.17
N PHE A 578 10.33 12.36 9.20
CA PHE A 578 9.19 11.53 9.57
C PHE A 578 9.64 10.46 10.57
N ALA A 579 8.80 10.17 11.56
CA ALA A 579 8.99 9.10 12.52
C ALA A 579 7.76 8.20 12.59
N SER A 580 7.98 6.90 12.75
CA SER A 580 6.97 5.88 13.04
C SER A 580 7.47 5.04 14.19
N LEU A 581 6.73 4.97 15.28
CA LEU A 581 7.15 4.34 16.52
C LEU A 581 6.09 3.35 17.01
N GLY A 582 6.51 2.22 17.56
CA GLY A 582 5.66 1.22 18.23
C GLY A 582 5.24 0.05 17.34
N GLY A 583 5.36 0.11 16.01
CA GLY A 583 5.06 -1.02 15.14
C GLY A 583 6.22 -2.01 15.03
N ASP A 584 5.89 -3.29 14.95
CA ASP A 584 6.85 -4.39 14.82
C ASP A 584 6.94 -4.91 13.39
N ILE A 585 8.08 -5.52 13.04
CA ILE A 585 8.33 -6.15 11.73
C ILE A 585 8.79 -7.58 11.93
N VAL A 586 8.17 -8.51 11.20
CA VAL A 586 8.60 -9.90 11.16
C VAL A 586 9.70 -10.06 10.10
N ARG A 587 10.86 -10.51 10.54
CA ARG A 587 11.96 -10.91 9.68
C ARG A 587 11.64 -12.25 9.00
N ASN A 588 11.36 -12.25 7.69
CA ASN A 588 10.89 -13.39 6.93
C ASN A 588 11.65 -13.62 5.61
N TYR A 589 12.87 -13.08 5.49
CA TYR A 589 13.72 -13.20 4.31
C TYR A 589 14.85 -14.23 4.44
N GLU A 590 14.93 -14.94 5.55
CA GLU A 590 15.92 -15.97 5.80
C GLU A 590 15.40 -17.39 5.52
N ARG A 591 16.28 -18.32 5.21
CA ARG A 591 16.00 -19.75 5.17
C ARG A 591 16.71 -20.45 6.33
N TYR A 592 15.98 -20.76 7.39
CA TYR A 592 16.52 -21.47 8.52
C TYR A 592 16.55 -23.00 8.29
N GLY A 593 17.54 -23.71 8.84
CA GLY A 593 17.66 -25.17 8.66
C GLY A 593 18.20 -25.65 7.31
N LYS A 594 18.47 -24.74 6.35
CA LYS A 594 19.06 -25.05 5.04
C LYS A 594 20.52 -24.59 4.99
N LEU A 595 21.30 -25.15 4.06
CA LEU A 595 22.69 -24.75 3.78
C LEU A 595 22.72 -23.46 2.95
N THR A 596 22.09 -22.41 3.44
CA THR A 596 22.05 -21.08 2.83
C THR A 596 22.95 -20.10 3.59
N ASN A 597 23.25 -18.97 2.97
CA ASN A 597 23.90 -17.86 3.66
C ASN A 597 23.01 -17.32 4.79
N ARG A 598 23.64 -16.64 5.75
CA ARG A 598 22.98 -16.12 6.95
C ARG A 598 23.37 -14.67 7.21
N PRO A 599 22.48 -13.85 7.80
CA PRO A 599 22.84 -12.55 8.34
C PRO A 599 23.91 -12.67 9.45
N SER A 600 24.67 -11.59 9.65
CA SER A 600 25.82 -11.58 10.55
C SER A 600 25.51 -11.86 12.02
N TYR A 601 24.27 -11.64 12.49
CA TYR A 601 23.87 -11.94 13.86
C TYR A 601 24.08 -13.43 14.24
N VAL A 602 24.11 -14.33 13.24
CA VAL A 602 24.34 -15.76 13.44
C VAL A 602 25.77 -16.06 13.93
N LEU A 603 26.69 -15.12 13.81
CA LEU A 603 28.01 -15.25 14.43
C LEU A 603 27.94 -15.34 15.96
N ASP A 604 26.93 -14.72 16.57
CA ASP A 604 26.67 -14.75 18.01
C ASP A 604 25.79 -15.95 18.44
N ARG A 605 25.69 -16.99 17.59
CA ARG A 605 24.89 -18.19 17.86
C ARG A 605 25.43 -18.99 19.04
N TRP A 606 24.59 -19.77 19.63
CA TRP A 606 24.98 -20.77 20.61
C TRP A 606 25.87 -21.87 19.93
N HIS A 607 27.04 -22.16 20.53
CA HIS A 607 27.97 -23.20 20.13
C HIS A 607 28.56 -23.94 21.32
N GLY A 608 27.94 -23.79 22.49
CA GLY A 608 28.26 -24.42 23.76
C GLY A 608 27.66 -23.65 24.94
N PRO A 609 27.58 -24.26 26.13
CA PRO A 609 26.99 -23.60 27.29
C PRO A 609 27.60 -22.23 27.60
N GLY A 610 26.72 -21.22 27.80
CA GLY A 610 27.12 -19.84 28.11
C GLY A 610 27.53 -18.99 26.92
N THR A 611 27.57 -19.49 25.69
CA THR A 611 28.03 -18.71 24.52
C THR A 611 26.93 -17.82 23.92
N SER A 612 25.66 -18.19 24.06
CA SER A 612 24.52 -17.36 23.68
C SER A 612 23.27 -17.76 24.44
N ASN A 613 22.42 -16.79 24.76
CA ASN A 613 21.06 -17.00 25.30
C ASN A 613 19.98 -16.35 24.42
N THR A 614 20.34 -15.85 23.25
CA THR A 614 19.45 -15.12 22.36
C THR A 614 19.43 -15.68 20.93
N THR A 615 20.56 -16.19 20.43
CA THR A 615 20.67 -16.73 19.07
C THR A 615 20.91 -18.24 19.13
N PRO A 616 20.01 -19.08 18.59
CA PRO A 616 20.06 -20.51 18.72
C PRO A 616 21.20 -21.13 17.92
N ARG A 617 21.48 -22.40 18.18
CA ARG A 617 22.41 -23.19 17.39
C ARG A 617 21.99 -23.25 15.92
N VAL A 618 22.94 -23.34 15.00
CA VAL A 618 22.71 -23.58 13.57
C VAL A 618 22.82 -25.08 13.32
N THR A 619 21.81 -25.65 12.66
CA THR A 619 21.75 -27.07 12.33
C THR A 619 20.95 -27.30 11.06
N THR A 620 21.27 -28.38 10.32
CA THR A 620 20.46 -28.89 9.20
C THR A 620 19.48 -29.98 9.63
N ALA A 621 19.61 -30.50 10.88
CA ALA A 621 18.68 -31.45 11.43
C ALA A 621 17.34 -30.79 11.77
N ALA A 622 16.29 -31.61 11.87
CA ALA A 622 14.99 -31.17 12.39
C ALA A 622 15.18 -30.55 13.78
N ASN A 623 14.56 -29.41 14.02
CA ASN A 623 14.69 -28.67 15.27
C ASN A 623 13.47 -27.76 15.47
N PRO A 624 13.13 -27.36 16.72
CA PRO A 624 12.00 -26.48 16.98
C PRO A 624 12.27 -25.01 16.65
N ASN A 625 13.51 -24.60 16.36
CA ASN A 625 13.91 -23.18 16.18
C ASN A 625 13.29 -22.50 14.95
N THR A 626 12.71 -23.28 14.01
CA THR A 626 12.06 -22.77 12.80
C THR A 626 10.60 -22.36 13.04
N ARG A 627 10.07 -22.56 14.26
CA ARG A 627 8.70 -22.17 14.59
C ARG A 627 8.58 -20.66 14.71
N PHE A 628 7.46 -20.13 14.24
CA PHE A 628 7.18 -18.70 14.34
C PHE A 628 7.12 -18.27 15.81
N SER A 629 7.96 -17.31 16.18
CA SER A 629 8.13 -16.87 17.55
C SER A 629 8.60 -15.40 17.60
N ASP A 630 8.61 -14.85 18.82
CA ASP A 630 9.10 -13.50 19.11
C ASP A 630 10.56 -13.23 18.69
N PHE A 631 11.37 -14.28 18.49
CA PHE A 631 12.72 -14.16 17.93
C PHE A 631 12.76 -13.52 16.54
N TYR A 632 11.72 -13.72 15.75
CA TYR A 632 11.60 -13.20 14.39
C TYR A 632 10.90 -11.84 14.31
N VAL A 633 10.36 -11.37 15.44
CA VAL A 633 9.70 -10.08 15.56
C VAL A 633 10.70 -9.04 16.03
N GLU A 634 10.86 -7.96 15.29
CA GLU A 634 11.80 -6.89 15.58
C GLU A 634 11.09 -5.53 15.67
N ASP A 635 11.59 -4.64 16.53
CA ASP A 635 11.12 -3.26 16.62
C ASP A 635 11.29 -2.54 15.28
N GLY A 636 10.18 -2.22 14.63
CA GLY A 636 10.10 -1.52 13.36
C GLY A 636 10.15 -0.01 13.48
N SER A 637 10.34 0.52 14.67
CA SER A 637 10.39 1.96 14.91
C SER A 637 11.56 2.62 14.17
N PHE A 638 11.31 3.80 13.61
CA PHE A 638 12.33 4.57 12.92
C PHE A 638 12.07 6.07 12.93
N VAL A 639 13.13 6.83 12.76
CA VAL A 639 13.12 8.26 12.41
C VAL A 639 13.89 8.43 11.11
N ARG A 640 13.29 9.06 10.11
CA ARG A 640 13.90 9.30 8.81
C ARG A 640 13.87 10.76 8.43
N VAL A 641 15.03 11.33 8.09
CA VAL A 641 15.10 12.58 7.36
C VAL A 641 14.85 12.25 5.89
N GLN A 642 13.59 12.47 5.46
CA GLN A 642 13.13 12.05 4.14
C GLN A 642 13.61 12.95 3.02
N ASN A 643 13.74 14.24 3.29
CA ASN A 643 14.20 15.21 2.29
C ASN A 643 14.99 16.33 2.97
N MET A 644 16.08 16.73 2.34
CA MET A 644 16.81 17.98 2.62
C MET A 644 17.10 18.66 1.30
N GLN A 645 16.83 19.94 1.21
CA GLN A 645 17.08 20.74 0.02
C GLN A 645 17.71 22.07 0.38
N LEU A 646 18.78 22.44 -0.34
CA LEU A 646 19.39 23.75 -0.29
C LEU A 646 19.31 24.38 -1.67
N GLY A 647 18.73 25.57 -1.77
CA GLY A 647 18.60 26.35 -2.98
C GLY A 647 19.32 27.68 -2.91
N TYR A 648 19.69 28.18 -4.06
CA TYR A 648 20.23 29.52 -4.25
C TYR A 648 19.55 30.17 -5.44
N THR A 649 18.90 31.31 -5.23
CA THR A 649 18.21 32.08 -6.27
C THR A 649 19.06 33.27 -6.66
N LEU A 650 19.45 33.35 -7.95
CA LEU A 650 20.16 34.49 -8.52
C LEU A 650 19.17 35.60 -8.85
N ASP A 651 19.42 36.79 -8.34
CA ASP A 651 18.69 37.99 -8.72
C ASP A 651 19.01 38.40 -10.15
N ASN A 652 17.98 38.80 -10.86
CA ASN A 652 18.02 39.04 -12.29
C ASN A 652 18.72 40.33 -12.64
N GLN A 653 20.00 40.30 -13.06
CA GLN A 653 20.66 41.42 -13.71
C GLN A 653 21.37 41.08 -15.04
N PHE A 654 21.40 39.79 -15.46
CA PHE A 654 22.25 39.36 -16.57
C PHE A 654 21.55 38.68 -17.76
N LEU A 655 20.28 38.24 -17.60
CA LEU A 655 19.52 37.55 -18.65
C LEU A 655 18.06 38.03 -18.57
N ASP A 656 17.35 38.16 -19.71
CA ASP A 656 15.91 38.49 -19.76
C ASP A 656 15.03 37.34 -19.16
N ILE A 657 15.39 36.85 -17.97
CA ILE A 657 14.67 35.82 -17.21
C ILE A 657 14.18 36.41 -15.89
N GLU A 658 12.99 36.04 -15.46
CA GLU A 658 12.39 36.54 -14.21
C GLU A 658 13.14 36.01 -12.97
N SER A 659 13.50 34.72 -12.96
CA SER A 659 14.30 34.13 -11.89
C SER A 659 15.08 32.89 -12.34
N PHE A 660 16.25 32.68 -11.75
CA PHE A 660 17.09 31.50 -11.92
C PHE A 660 17.43 30.92 -10.55
N ARG A 661 16.95 29.72 -10.25
CA ARG A 661 17.24 29.04 -8.98
C ARG A 661 17.97 27.73 -9.23
N LEU A 662 19.15 27.58 -8.63
CA LEU A 662 19.90 26.33 -8.54
C LEU A 662 19.62 25.68 -7.20
N TYR A 663 19.38 24.36 -7.17
CA TYR A 663 19.20 23.65 -5.91
C TYR A 663 19.84 22.28 -5.91
N MET A 664 20.23 21.83 -4.71
CA MET A 664 20.64 20.46 -4.42
C MET A 664 19.67 19.86 -3.42
N SER A 665 19.27 18.61 -3.62
CA SER A 665 18.45 17.89 -2.65
C SER A 665 18.95 16.46 -2.40
N VAL A 666 18.68 15.98 -1.19
CA VAL A 666 18.95 14.62 -0.78
C VAL A 666 17.64 14.00 -0.26
N ASN A 667 17.21 12.91 -0.89
CA ASN A 667 16.06 12.15 -0.40
C ASN A 667 16.55 10.93 0.41
N ASN A 668 15.79 10.55 1.45
CA ASN A 668 16.14 9.49 2.40
C ASN A 668 17.55 9.72 2.99
N ALA A 669 17.84 10.96 3.42
CA ALA A 669 19.17 11.41 3.83
C ALA A 669 19.73 10.58 4.97
N PHE A 670 18.92 10.36 6.02
CA PHE A 670 19.30 9.59 7.21
C PHE A 670 18.11 8.78 7.71
N THR A 671 18.37 7.54 8.14
CA THR A 671 17.39 6.69 8.84
C THR A 671 18.02 6.19 10.14
N PHE A 672 17.31 6.41 11.23
CA PHE A 672 17.69 5.94 12.57
C PHE A 672 16.67 4.87 12.98
N THR A 673 17.12 3.64 13.18
CA THR A 673 16.29 2.49 13.54
C THR A 673 17.11 1.43 14.26
N LYS A 674 16.43 0.58 15.02
CA LYS A 674 16.99 -0.65 15.60
C LYS A 674 16.74 -1.88 14.75
N TYR A 675 15.87 -1.76 13.74
CA TYR A 675 15.56 -2.84 12.82
C TYR A 675 16.83 -3.32 12.10
N LYS A 676 17.06 -4.63 12.09
CA LYS A 676 18.28 -5.24 11.53
C LYS A 676 18.21 -5.53 10.04
N GLY A 677 16.99 -5.46 9.43
CA GLY A 677 16.78 -5.59 7.99
C GLY A 677 17.25 -4.38 7.20
N PHE A 678 16.94 -4.37 5.91
CA PHE A 678 17.44 -3.32 5.00
C PHE A 678 16.75 -1.97 5.20
N ASP A 679 15.42 -1.98 5.40
CA ASP A 679 14.64 -0.75 5.51
C ASP A 679 13.37 -1.00 6.36
N PRO A 680 13.18 -0.30 7.47
CA PRO A 680 12.03 -0.49 8.34
C PRO A 680 10.70 -0.03 7.71
N THR A 681 10.73 0.65 6.56
CA THR A 681 9.51 1.09 5.85
C THR A 681 9.05 0.10 4.79
N THR A 682 9.78 -0.99 4.58
CA THR A 682 9.47 -1.99 3.56
C THR A 682 9.01 -3.30 4.20
N SER A 683 7.71 -3.52 4.18
CA SER A 683 7.08 -4.76 4.63
C SER A 683 5.79 -5.00 3.85
N SER A 684 5.19 -6.18 3.99
CA SER A 684 3.86 -6.43 3.42
C SER A 684 2.83 -5.47 4.02
N GLY A 685 1.98 -4.87 3.18
CA GLY A 685 1.03 -3.82 3.58
C GLY A 685 -0.42 -4.26 3.77
N ALA A 686 -0.70 -5.57 3.81
CA ALA A 686 -2.05 -6.07 4.00
C ALA A 686 -2.53 -5.82 5.45
N PRO A 687 -3.82 -5.50 5.69
CA PRO A 687 -4.34 -5.32 7.05
C PRO A 687 -4.19 -6.57 7.92
N ILE A 688 -4.38 -7.77 7.35
CA ILE A 688 -4.12 -9.05 8.00
C ILE A 688 -2.99 -9.71 7.21
N GLY A 689 -1.87 -10.04 7.86
CA GLY A 689 -0.64 -10.51 7.19
C GLY A 689 0.30 -9.38 6.76
N GLY A 690 0.09 -8.16 7.26
CA GLY A 690 1.02 -7.05 7.16
C GLY A 690 2.22 -7.18 8.08
N GLY A 691 3.25 -6.34 7.88
CA GLY A 691 4.43 -6.29 8.73
C GLY A 691 5.49 -7.37 8.47
N PHE A 692 5.37 -8.18 7.39
CA PHE A 692 6.35 -9.22 7.06
C PHE A 692 7.37 -8.70 6.05
N ASP A 693 8.65 -8.65 6.41
CA ASP A 693 9.75 -8.37 5.48
C ASP A 693 10.20 -9.67 4.78
N GLN A 694 9.88 -9.76 3.50
CA GLN A 694 10.24 -10.89 2.64
C GLN A 694 11.47 -10.61 1.76
N GLY A 695 12.32 -9.68 2.16
CA GLY A 695 13.47 -9.22 1.37
C GLY A 695 13.07 -8.16 0.35
N PHE A 696 12.30 -7.18 0.80
CA PHE A 696 11.92 -6.02 -0.02
C PHE A 696 13.14 -5.16 -0.36
N TYR A 697 13.10 -4.51 -1.50
CA TYR A 697 14.13 -3.54 -1.87
C TYR A 697 14.06 -2.31 -0.97
N PRO A 698 15.21 -1.88 -0.38
CA PRO A 698 15.24 -0.69 0.45
C PRO A 698 15.02 0.57 -0.40
N ASN A 699 14.45 1.60 0.23
CA ASN A 699 14.34 2.91 -0.39
C ASN A 699 15.75 3.53 -0.57
N PRO A 700 16.12 3.94 -1.80
CA PRO A 700 17.46 4.46 -2.06
C PRO A 700 17.64 5.87 -1.47
N ARG A 701 18.85 6.19 -1.04
CA ARG A 701 19.27 7.58 -0.85
C ARG A 701 19.58 8.18 -2.21
N THR A 702 18.90 9.31 -2.54
CA THR A 702 19.01 9.94 -3.84
C THR A 702 19.55 11.36 -3.68
N PHE A 703 20.60 11.70 -4.45
CA PHE A 703 21.11 13.05 -4.58
C PHE A 703 20.64 13.65 -5.89
N SER A 704 20.12 14.86 -5.83
CA SER A 704 19.60 15.54 -7.02
C SER A 704 20.17 16.96 -7.13
N LEU A 705 20.48 17.35 -8.35
CA LEU A 705 20.74 18.74 -8.72
C LEU A 705 19.64 19.21 -9.65
N GLY A 706 19.13 20.40 -9.44
CA GLY A 706 18.06 20.94 -10.26
C GLY A 706 18.21 22.43 -10.51
N VAL A 707 17.63 22.85 -11.63
CA VAL A 707 17.56 24.24 -12.03
C VAL A 707 16.11 24.60 -12.32
N ASN A 708 15.64 25.69 -11.73
CA ASN A 708 14.36 26.30 -12.06
C ASN A 708 14.61 27.64 -12.76
N ILE A 709 14.02 27.81 -13.94
CA ILE A 709 14.11 29.06 -14.71
C ILE A 709 12.70 29.56 -14.94
N LYS A 710 12.45 30.82 -14.62
CA LYS A 710 11.19 31.49 -14.90
C LYS A 710 11.47 32.67 -15.85
N PHE A 711 10.73 32.70 -16.95
CA PHE A 711 10.86 33.71 -18.02
C PHE A 711 9.78 34.77 -17.92
#